data_cb529b1c1ac9e27a2617537299831404
#
_entry.id   cb529b1c1ac9e27a2617537299831404
#
_cell.length_a   1.000
_cell.length_b   1.000
_cell.length_c   1.000
_cell.angle_alpha   90.00
_cell.angle_beta   90.00
_cell.angle_gamma   90.00
#
_symmetry.space_group_name_H-M   'P 1'
#
loop_
_entity.id
_entity.type
_entity.pdbx_description
1 polymer ?
#
loop_
_entity_poly.entity_id
_entity_poly.type
_entity_poly.pdbx_seq_one_letter_code
_entity_poly.pdbx_strand_id
1 'polypeptide(L)'
;MWPDRIRTDVVAAIRAAGIEHPWEHQAAVAEHALDGESVVVATGTASGKSLAYLAPVLSALADGAEAPNGRGATALYLAPTKALAADQRRAVRELAAPLGHAVRPAVYDGDTPVEEREWVRQYANYVLTNPDMLHRAILPGHARWSSFLRALRYVVVDECHTYRGVFGSHVAQVLRRLRRLCARYGAEPVFLLASATASDPAAAASRLTGVPVTEVADDASPRGEVVFALWEPPLTDLRGEKGAPVRRTATAETADLLTDLVVQGVRTVAFVRSRRGAELISVIAQERLAEVDRSLPRRVAAYRGGYLPEERRALERALHSGELLGLAATTALELGVDVAGLDAVLITGYPGTRASLWQQAGRAGRAGQGALAVLIARDDPLDTYLVHHPEALFRRPVEATVLDPDNPYVLAPHLCAAAAETPLTEDDLALFGPAAAGLLPQLEAARLLRRRATAWHWTRRERATDLTDIRGGGGRPVQIVEAATGRLLGTVDESAAHTAVHDGAVHLHQGRTYLVRRLDLEDSVALVEEASPPFSTTARDTTAISVLETETEIPWGDARLCYGSVEVTNQVVSYLRRKLITGEVLGEAKLDLPPRTLRTRAVWWTVTEDQLDGARISPEILGGALHAAEHASIGLLPLFATCDRWDIGGVSVPLHPDTLLPTVFVYDGHPGGAGFAERAFHTARAWLTATRDAIAACECEAGCPSCIQSPKCGNGNDPLHKRGAVRLLTRLLSAAT
;
A
#
# COMPACT_ATOMS: atom_id res chain seq x y z
N MET A 1 0.29 15.37 -32.60
CA MET A 1 1.21 14.53 -33.41
C MET A 1 2.36 14.11 -32.52
N TRP A 2 3.08 13.03 -32.86
CA TRP A 2 4.32 12.70 -32.16
C TRP A 2 5.37 13.78 -32.38
N PRO A 3 6.27 14.05 -31.39
CA PRO A 3 7.42 14.94 -31.59
C PRO A 3 8.29 14.46 -32.75
N ASP A 4 8.82 15.39 -33.56
CA ASP A 4 9.63 15.08 -34.75
C ASP A 4 10.91 14.28 -34.42
N ARG A 5 11.39 14.34 -33.19
CA ARG A 5 12.55 13.58 -32.68
C ARG A 5 12.25 12.11 -32.35
N ILE A 6 10.98 11.68 -32.37
CA ILE A 6 10.63 10.25 -32.30
C ILE A 6 10.95 9.63 -33.67
N ARG A 7 11.68 8.54 -33.67
CA ARG A 7 12.08 7.82 -34.90
C ARG A 7 10.86 7.45 -35.76
N THR A 8 10.98 7.61 -37.05
CA THR A 8 9.90 7.32 -38.01
C THR A 8 9.50 5.84 -38.03
N ASP A 9 10.44 4.93 -37.81
CA ASP A 9 10.16 3.48 -37.70
C ASP A 9 9.40 3.11 -36.42
N VAL A 10 9.66 3.82 -35.30
CA VAL A 10 8.88 3.70 -34.07
C VAL A 10 7.45 4.21 -34.27
N VAL A 11 7.27 5.36 -34.90
CA VAL A 11 5.95 5.90 -35.24
C VAL A 11 5.20 4.94 -36.17
N ALA A 12 5.90 4.34 -37.14
CA ALA A 12 5.31 3.34 -38.02
C ALA A 12 4.86 2.06 -37.26
N ALA A 13 5.68 1.60 -36.28
CA ALA A 13 5.31 0.47 -35.42
C ALA A 13 4.05 0.76 -34.57
N ILE A 14 3.96 1.99 -34.00
CA ILE A 14 2.80 2.44 -33.24
C ILE A 14 1.54 2.49 -34.14
N ARG A 15 1.66 3.00 -35.37
CA ARG A 15 0.55 3.01 -36.33
C ARG A 15 0.13 1.60 -36.74
N ALA A 16 1.09 0.69 -36.94
CA ALA A 16 0.79 -0.71 -37.25
C ALA A 16 0.03 -1.41 -36.10
N ALA A 17 0.19 -0.93 -34.87
CA ALA A 17 -0.62 -1.37 -33.73
C ALA A 17 -2.01 -0.71 -33.64
N GLY A 18 -2.43 0.07 -34.65
CA GLY A 18 -3.74 0.71 -34.75
C GLY A 18 -3.85 2.07 -34.07
N ILE A 19 -2.73 2.69 -33.70
CA ILE A 19 -2.72 3.99 -33.02
C ILE A 19 -2.20 5.07 -34.01
N GLU A 20 -3.13 5.75 -34.65
CA GLU A 20 -2.80 6.75 -35.68
C GLU A 20 -2.17 8.02 -35.10
N HIS A 21 -2.69 8.51 -33.97
CA HIS A 21 -2.24 9.73 -33.32
C HIS A 21 -2.11 9.55 -31.82
N PRO A 22 -1.10 10.17 -31.17
CA PRO A 22 -1.00 10.21 -29.73
C PRO A 22 -2.07 11.12 -29.13
N TRP A 23 -2.47 10.85 -27.89
CA TRP A 23 -3.15 11.83 -27.06
C TRP A 23 -2.19 12.97 -26.69
N GLU A 24 -2.73 14.13 -26.31
CA GLU A 24 -1.90 15.30 -25.95
C GLU A 24 -0.95 15.00 -24.81
N HIS A 25 -1.41 14.33 -23.76
CA HIS A 25 -0.55 13.93 -22.64
C HIS A 25 0.58 12.96 -23.05
N GLN A 26 0.33 12.08 -24.04
CA GLN A 26 1.36 11.17 -24.54
C GLN A 26 2.46 11.91 -25.30
N ALA A 27 2.08 12.87 -26.13
CA ALA A 27 3.02 13.69 -26.87
C ALA A 27 3.85 14.58 -25.91
N ALA A 28 3.19 15.24 -24.93
CA ALA A 28 3.86 16.07 -23.93
C ALA A 28 4.93 15.31 -23.12
N VAL A 29 4.59 14.11 -22.62
CA VAL A 29 5.56 13.25 -21.92
C VAL A 29 6.75 12.89 -22.80
N ALA A 30 6.49 12.57 -24.08
CA ALA A 30 7.56 12.25 -25.01
C ALA A 30 8.47 13.45 -25.28
N GLU A 31 7.94 14.68 -25.36
CA GLU A 31 8.74 15.91 -25.50
C GLU A 31 9.66 16.13 -24.30
N HIS A 32 9.13 16.12 -23.07
CA HIS A 32 9.95 16.24 -21.86
C HIS A 32 11.06 15.17 -21.79
N ALA A 33 10.72 13.92 -22.10
CA ALA A 33 11.69 12.83 -22.13
C ALA A 33 12.83 13.08 -23.12
N LEU A 34 12.52 13.59 -24.30
CA LEU A 34 13.50 13.89 -25.35
C LEU A 34 14.35 15.13 -25.02
N ASP A 35 13.82 16.07 -24.22
CA ASP A 35 14.55 17.22 -23.69
C ASP A 35 15.49 16.83 -22.52
N GLY A 36 15.42 15.59 -22.06
CA GLY A 36 16.21 15.10 -20.92
C GLY A 36 15.62 15.45 -19.58
N GLU A 37 14.35 15.86 -19.54
CA GLU A 37 13.63 16.17 -18.32
C GLU A 37 12.92 14.95 -17.76
N SER A 38 13.03 14.74 -16.44
CA SER A 38 12.25 13.72 -15.76
C SER A 38 10.79 14.16 -15.65
N VAL A 39 9.87 13.25 -15.97
CA VAL A 39 8.44 13.57 -16.09
C VAL A 39 7.56 12.48 -15.45
N VAL A 40 6.47 12.89 -14.82
CA VAL A 40 5.41 12.01 -14.34
C VAL A 40 4.12 12.25 -15.11
N VAL A 41 3.57 11.18 -15.69
CA VAL A 41 2.22 11.19 -16.26
C VAL A 41 1.23 10.70 -15.20
N ALA A 42 0.30 11.57 -14.80
CA ALA A 42 -0.67 11.31 -13.73
C ALA A 42 -2.10 11.42 -14.28
N THR A 43 -2.48 10.49 -15.15
CA THR A 43 -3.79 10.44 -15.82
C THR A 43 -4.58 9.22 -15.37
N GLY A 44 -5.87 9.15 -15.71
CA GLY A 44 -6.76 8.06 -15.33
C GLY A 44 -6.30 6.68 -15.78
N THR A 45 -6.99 5.65 -15.30
CA THR A 45 -6.77 4.27 -15.78
C THR A 45 -7.18 4.13 -17.24
N ALA A 46 -6.50 3.26 -17.98
CA ALA A 46 -6.72 3.03 -19.42
C ALA A 46 -6.51 4.26 -20.34
N SER A 47 -5.85 5.31 -19.86
CA SER A 47 -5.52 6.50 -20.64
C SER A 47 -4.30 6.33 -21.57
N GLY A 48 -3.77 5.12 -21.72
CA GLY A 48 -2.64 4.83 -22.59
C GLY A 48 -1.29 5.37 -22.11
N LYS A 49 -1.09 5.53 -20.79
CA LYS A 49 0.17 6.01 -20.17
C LYS A 49 1.41 5.25 -20.65
N SER A 50 1.28 3.95 -20.90
CA SER A 50 2.42 3.12 -21.35
C SER A 50 3.01 3.63 -22.66
N LEU A 51 2.19 4.07 -23.59
CA LEU A 51 2.65 4.60 -24.87
C LEU A 51 3.43 5.90 -24.72
N ALA A 52 3.08 6.72 -23.72
CA ALA A 52 3.73 7.99 -23.45
C ALA A 52 5.23 7.84 -23.15
N TYR A 53 5.60 6.83 -22.34
CA TYR A 53 7.00 6.55 -22.04
C TYR A 53 7.64 5.56 -23.03
N LEU A 54 6.86 4.68 -23.69
CA LEU A 54 7.43 3.72 -24.65
C LEU A 54 7.94 4.39 -25.92
N ALA A 55 7.29 5.41 -26.45
CA ALA A 55 7.72 6.06 -27.68
C ALA A 55 9.16 6.62 -27.59
N PRO A 56 9.54 7.45 -26.58
CA PRO A 56 10.92 7.92 -26.44
C PRO A 56 11.88 6.80 -26.08
N VAL A 57 11.48 5.83 -25.26
CA VAL A 57 12.31 4.67 -24.88
C VAL A 57 12.66 3.84 -26.10
N LEU A 58 11.67 3.45 -26.92
CA LEU A 58 11.91 2.64 -28.12
C LEU A 58 12.77 3.37 -29.14
N SER A 59 12.59 4.69 -29.31
CA SER A 59 13.44 5.52 -30.16
C SER A 59 14.91 5.46 -29.70
N ALA A 60 15.17 5.69 -28.42
CA ALA A 60 16.53 5.66 -27.89
C ALA A 60 17.17 4.26 -28.00
N LEU A 61 16.40 3.19 -27.77
CA LEU A 61 16.89 1.82 -27.90
C LEU A 61 17.22 1.49 -29.36
N ALA A 62 16.42 1.95 -30.32
CA ALA A 62 16.66 1.75 -31.76
C ALA A 62 17.89 2.53 -32.21
N ASP A 63 18.07 3.80 -31.78
CA ASP A 63 19.28 4.56 -32.02
C ASP A 63 20.53 3.88 -31.42
N GLY A 64 20.39 3.39 -30.20
CA GLY A 64 21.45 2.66 -29.48
C GLY A 64 21.85 1.33 -30.14
N ALA A 65 20.94 0.73 -30.91
CA ALA A 65 21.22 -0.51 -31.64
C ALA A 65 22.24 -0.29 -32.81
N GLU A 66 22.38 0.93 -33.28
CA GLU A 66 23.35 1.32 -34.31
C GLU A 66 24.80 1.42 -33.78
N ALA A 67 24.97 1.44 -32.44
CA ALA A 67 26.31 1.41 -31.83
C ALA A 67 27.04 0.09 -32.11
N PRO A 68 28.41 0.10 -32.13
CA PRO A 68 29.21 -1.11 -32.47
C PRO A 68 28.91 -2.34 -31.62
N ASN A 69 28.47 -2.14 -30.36
CA ASN A 69 28.09 -3.21 -29.46
C ASN A 69 26.56 -3.50 -29.50
N GLY A 70 25.80 -2.84 -30.38
CA GLY A 70 24.36 -2.95 -30.48
C GLY A 70 23.61 -2.52 -29.21
N ARG A 71 24.24 -1.73 -28.32
CA ARG A 71 23.74 -1.40 -26.99
C ARG A 71 24.20 0.00 -26.53
N GLY A 72 24.12 0.98 -27.43
CA GLY A 72 24.46 2.38 -27.14
C GLY A 72 23.47 3.08 -26.23
N ALA A 73 22.27 2.51 -26.08
CA ALA A 73 21.26 2.95 -25.10
C ALA A 73 20.60 1.74 -24.44
N THR A 74 20.29 1.87 -23.15
CA THR A 74 19.51 0.90 -22.38
C THR A 74 18.39 1.61 -21.59
N ALA A 75 17.37 0.86 -21.21
CA ALA A 75 16.29 1.33 -20.37
C ALA A 75 15.95 0.30 -19.28
N LEU A 76 15.62 0.81 -18.10
CA LEU A 76 15.17 0.03 -16.95
C LEU A 76 13.70 0.33 -16.69
N TYR A 77 12.90 -0.71 -16.54
CA TYR A 77 11.49 -0.58 -16.14
C TYR A 77 11.29 -1.19 -14.76
N LEU A 78 10.73 -0.42 -13.85
CA LEU A 78 10.42 -0.82 -12.48
C LEU A 78 8.90 -0.94 -12.31
N ALA A 79 8.46 -2.16 -12.00
CA ALA A 79 7.08 -2.46 -11.67
C ALA A 79 6.94 -2.82 -10.18
N PRO A 80 5.82 -2.51 -9.53
CA PRO A 80 5.55 -2.95 -8.16
C PRO A 80 5.35 -4.47 -8.05
N THR A 81 4.93 -5.13 -9.13
CA THR A 81 4.66 -6.57 -9.17
C THR A 81 5.32 -7.27 -10.36
N LYS A 82 5.65 -8.57 -10.19
CA LYS A 82 6.16 -9.42 -11.27
C LYS A 82 5.15 -9.58 -12.42
N ALA A 83 3.86 -9.62 -12.09
CA ALA A 83 2.79 -9.78 -13.08
C ALA A 83 2.76 -8.59 -14.06
N LEU A 84 2.84 -7.36 -13.54
CA LEU A 84 2.89 -6.16 -14.36
C LEU A 84 4.14 -6.13 -15.26
N ALA A 85 5.30 -6.51 -14.72
CA ALA A 85 6.53 -6.59 -15.52
C ALA A 85 6.42 -7.61 -16.68
N ALA A 86 5.81 -8.77 -16.43
CA ALA A 86 5.60 -9.80 -17.44
C ALA A 86 4.60 -9.35 -18.53
N ASP A 87 3.53 -8.66 -18.14
CA ASP A 87 2.52 -8.12 -19.06
C ASP A 87 3.12 -7.02 -19.94
N GLN A 88 3.84 -6.06 -19.33
CA GLN A 88 4.53 -5.02 -20.07
C GLN A 88 5.59 -5.56 -21.03
N ARG A 89 6.32 -6.63 -20.65
CA ARG A 89 7.25 -7.29 -21.59
C ARG A 89 6.51 -7.81 -22.83
N ARG A 90 5.32 -8.40 -22.66
CA ARG A 90 4.50 -8.88 -23.78
C ARG A 90 4.09 -7.72 -24.68
N ALA A 91 3.52 -6.66 -24.11
CA ALA A 91 3.09 -5.48 -24.85
C ALA A 91 4.24 -4.79 -25.61
N VAL A 92 5.41 -4.66 -24.97
CA VAL A 92 6.61 -4.11 -25.61
C VAL A 92 7.09 -4.99 -26.75
N ARG A 93 7.09 -6.33 -26.61
CA ARG A 93 7.50 -7.24 -27.68
C ARG A 93 6.58 -7.17 -28.89
N GLU A 94 5.29 -7.06 -28.66
CA GLU A 94 4.29 -6.93 -29.73
C GLU A 94 4.45 -5.58 -30.46
N LEU A 95 4.53 -4.47 -29.71
CA LEU A 95 4.70 -3.13 -30.26
C LEU A 95 6.02 -2.97 -31.01
N ALA A 96 7.11 -3.51 -30.46
CA ALA A 96 8.46 -3.39 -31.04
C ALA A 96 8.79 -4.47 -32.08
N ALA A 97 7.88 -5.39 -32.40
CA ALA A 97 8.12 -6.46 -33.39
C ALA A 97 8.63 -5.92 -34.74
N PRO A 98 8.10 -4.80 -35.30
CA PRO A 98 8.62 -4.23 -36.54
C PRO A 98 10.05 -3.69 -36.44
N LEU A 99 10.54 -3.37 -35.23
CA LEU A 99 11.91 -2.87 -35.00
C LEU A 99 12.95 -4.02 -34.92
N GLY A 100 12.50 -5.28 -34.95
CA GLY A 100 13.36 -6.46 -34.98
C GLY A 100 14.27 -6.56 -33.75
N HIS A 101 15.57 -6.78 -33.99
CA HIS A 101 16.56 -6.99 -32.94
C HIS A 101 17.04 -5.70 -32.25
N ALA A 102 16.56 -4.53 -32.68
CA ALA A 102 16.94 -3.26 -32.05
C ALA A 102 16.43 -3.16 -30.61
N VAL A 103 15.29 -3.81 -30.30
CA VAL A 103 14.68 -3.83 -28.96
C VAL A 103 14.68 -5.26 -28.42
N ARG A 104 15.35 -5.47 -27.29
CA ARG A 104 15.52 -6.78 -26.64
C ARG A 104 15.00 -6.71 -25.20
N PRO A 105 13.66 -6.76 -25.01
CA PRO A 105 13.05 -6.68 -23.70
C PRO A 105 13.16 -8.01 -22.95
N ALA A 106 13.60 -7.97 -21.69
CA ALA A 106 13.72 -9.13 -20.83
C ALA A 106 13.27 -8.81 -19.39
N VAL A 107 12.58 -9.75 -18.75
CA VAL A 107 12.29 -9.69 -17.31
C VAL A 107 13.51 -10.19 -16.55
N TYR A 108 13.85 -9.50 -15.47
CA TYR A 108 14.87 -9.92 -14.53
C TYR A 108 14.34 -9.84 -13.11
N ASP A 109 13.87 -10.96 -12.59
CA ASP A 109 13.30 -11.09 -11.26
C ASP A 109 13.70 -12.41 -10.58
N GLY A 110 13.08 -12.70 -9.41
CA GLY A 110 13.37 -13.93 -8.65
C GLY A 110 13.05 -15.23 -9.40
N ASP A 111 12.13 -15.18 -10.36
CA ASP A 111 11.66 -16.35 -11.12
C ASP A 111 12.44 -16.52 -12.45
N THR A 112 13.31 -15.55 -12.80
CA THR A 112 14.16 -15.65 -14.00
C THR A 112 15.16 -16.81 -13.84
N PRO A 113 15.15 -17.80 -14.75
CA PRO A 113 16.07 -18.93 -14.73
C PRO A 113 17.54 -18.49 -14.71
N VAL A 114 18.39 -19.26 -14.03
CA VAL A 114 19.82 -18.90 -13.86
C VAL A 114 20.52 -18.78 -15.21
N GLU A 115 20.19 -19.65 -16.14
CA GLU A 115 20.74 -19.69 -17.51
C GLU A 115 20.38 -18.42 -18.32
N GLU A 116 19.17 -17.88 -18.11
CA GLU A 116 18.71 -16.67 -18.79
C GLU A 116 19.33 -15.40 -18.18
N ARG A 117 19.70 -15.43 -16.89
CA ARG A 117 20.23 -14.26 -16.17
C ARG A 117 21.48 -13.69 -16.81
N GLU A 118 22.35 -14.54 -17.35
CA GLU A 118 23.57 -14.08 -18.02
C GLU A 118 23.23 -13.42 -19.35
N TRP A 119 22.37 -14.05 -20.14
CA TRP A 119 21.90 -13.47 -21.40
C TRP A 119 21.27 -12.09 -21.19
N VAL A 120 20.41 -11.94 -20.16
CA VAL A 120 19.77 -10.65 -19.85
C VAL A 120 20.84 -9.59 -19.57
N ARG A 121 21.85 -9.90 -18.75
CA ARG A 121 22.93 -8.95 -18.43
C ARG A 121 23.74 -8.55 -19.65
N GLN A 122 23.99 -9.48 -20.55
CA GLN A 122 24.87 -9.26 -21.70
C GLN A 122 24.16 -8.63 -22.89
N TYR A 123 22.92 -9.00 -23.15
CA TYR A 123 22.25 -8.68 -24.41
C TYR A 123 20.96 -7.85 -24.28
N ALA A 124 20.19 -7.96 -23.20
CA ALA A 124 18.98 -7.18 -23.06
C ALA A 124 19.32 -5.68 -22.98
N ASN A 125 18.59 -4.86 -23.73
CA ASN A 125 18.70 -3.40 -23.68
C ASN A 125 17.47 -2.75 -23.03
N TYR A 126 16.39 -3.50 -22.81
CA TYR A 126 15.24 -3.09 -22.00
C TYR A 126 14.98 -4.13 -20.90
N VAL A 127 15.37 -3.80 -19.68
CA VAL A 127 15.26 -4.72 -18.54
C VAL A 127 14.06 -4.33 -17.70
N LEU A 128 13.11 -5.26 -17.53
CA LEU A 128 11.92 -5.10 -16.68
C LEU A 128 12.17 -5.85 -15.38
N THR A 129 12.03 -5.14 -14.25
CA THR A 129 12.33 -5.68 -12.92
C THR A 129 11.44 -5.04 -11.85
N ASN A 130 11.75 -5.32 -10.59
CA ASN A 130 11.09 -4.74 -9.43
C ASN A 130 12.12 -4.16 -8.43
N PRO A 131 11.69 -3.32 -7.47
CA PRO A 131 12.60 -2.71 -6.50
C PRO A 131 13.40 -3.73 -5.67
N ASP A 132 12.83 -4.90 -5.36
CA ASP A 132 13.50 -5.95 -4.59
C ASP A 132 14.72 -6.50 -5.33
N MET A 133 14.58 -6.78 -6.62
CA MET A 133 15.69 -7.26 -7.46
C MET A 133 16.74 -6.19 -7.68
N LEU A 134 16.30 -4.93 -7.83
CA LEU A 134 17.23 -3.81 -7.93
C LEU A 134 18.06 -3.71 -6.64
N HIS A 135 17.41 -3.75 -5.48
CA HIS A 135 18.03 -3.68 -4.15
C HIS A 135 18.99 -4.84 -3.88
N ARG A 136 18.56 -6.09 -4.13
CA ARG A 136 19.25 -7.31 -3.66
C ARG A 136 20.22 -7.92 -4.68
N ALA A 137 20.05 -7.64 -5.97
CA ALA A 137 20.80 -8.31 -7.02
C ALA A 137 21.52 -7.37 -8.01
N ILE A 138 20.82 -6.35 -8.54
CA ILE A 138 21.39 -5.49 -9.60
C ILE A 138 22.42 -4.53 -9.01
N LEU A 139 22.06 -3.74 -7.99
CA LEU A 139 22.95 -2.75 -7.39
C LEU A 139 24.16 -3.39 -6.69
N PRO A 140 24.01 -4.42 -5.82
CA PRO A 140 25.16 -5.10 -5.24
C PRO A 140 26.05 -5.80 -6.27
N GLY A 141 25.46 -6.21 -7.39
CA GLY A 141 26.16 -6.84 -8.52
C GLY A 141 26.55 -5.88 -9.64
N HIS A 142 26.56 -4.58 -9.40
CA HIS A 142 26.69 -3.53 -10.42
C HIS A 142 27.87 -3.70 -11.38
N ALA A 143 28.98 -4.30 -10.93
CA ALA A 143 30.14 -4.56 -11.80
C ALA A 143 29.77 -5.46 -12.99
N ARG A 144 28.88 -6.44 -12.81
CA ARG A 144 28.36 -7.32 -13.88
C ARG A 144 27.30 -6.62 -14.74
N TRP A 145 26.78 -5.48 -14.29
CA TRP A 145 25.82 -4.65 -14.99
C TRP A 145 26.43 -3.37 -15.57
N SER A 146 27.76 -3.21 -15.47
CA SER A 146 28.46 -1.97 -15.82
C SER A 146 28.19 -1.49 -17.26
N SER A 147 28.15 -2.41 -18.23
CA SER A 147 27.79 -2.08 -19.61
C SER A 147 26.36 -1.57 -19.76
N PHE A 148 25.39 -2.16 -19.02
CA PHE A 148 24.01 -1.72 -19.01
C PHE A 148 23.87 -0.36 -18.33
N LEU A 149 24.47 -0.19 -17.15
CA LEU A 149 24.39 1.05 -16.36
C LEU A 149 25.06 2.23 -17.05
N ARG A 150 26.16 2.00 -17.79
CA ARG A 150 26.83 3.03 -18.58
C ARG A 150 25.98 3.59 -19.72
N ALA A 151 25.14 2.75 -20.30
CA ALA A 151 24.28 3.12 -21.42
C ALA A 151 22.85 3.45 -20.97
N LEU A 152 22.57 3.48 -19.65
CA LEU A 152 21.24 3.68 -19.12
C LEU A 152 20.75 5.09 -19.41
N ARG A 153 19.77 5.20 -20.31
CA ARG A 153 19.18 6.46 -20.75
C ARG A 153 17.87 6.77 -20.01
N TYR A 154 17.03 5.77 -19.82
CA TYR A 154 15.73 5.94 -19.21
C TYR A 154 15.49 4.96 -18.07
N VAL A 155 14.87 5.45 -16.99
CA VAL A 155 14.29 4.63 -15.91
C VAL A 155 12.80 4.88 -15.87
N VAL A 156 12.03 3.90 -16.30
CA VAL A 156 10.57 3.93 -16.21
C VAL A 156 10.15 3.43 -14.84
N VAL A 157 9.35 4.19 -14.11
CA VAL A 157 8.79 3.82 -12.81
C VAL A 157 7.27 3.79 -12.94
N ASP A 158 6.75 2.61 -13.20
CA ASP A 158 5.32 2.44 -13.43
C ASP A 158 4.54 2.26 -12.13
N GLU A 159 3.28 2.71 -12.13
CA GLU A 159 2.39 2.71 -10.98
C GLU A 159 3.07 3.31 -9.72
N CYS A 160 3.78 4.44 -9.91
CA CYS A 160 4.65 5.02 -8.87
C CYS A 160 3.89 5.45 -7.60
N HIS A 161 2.59 5.69 -7.67
CA HIS A 161 1.72 5.95 -6.51
C HIS A 161 1.63 4.77 -5.53
N THR A 162 2.04 3.56 -5.94
CA THR A 162 2.10 2.40 -5.06
C THR A 162 3.32 2.44 -4.13
N TYR A 163 4.34 3.22 -4.46
CA TYR A 163 5.55 3.41 -3.64
C TYR A 163 5.28 4.49 -2.58
N ARG A 164 4.65 4.10 -1.48
CA ARG A 164 4.22 4.95 -0.37
C ARG A 164 4.64 4.40 0.98
N GLY A 165 4.57 5.23 2.03
CA GLY A 165 4.95 4.86 3.39
C GLY A 165 6.39 4.37 3.47
N VAL A 166 6.65 3.40 4.33
CA VAL A 166 7.98 2.84 4.53
C VAL A 166 8.52 2.16 3.27
N PHE A 167 7.69 1.41 2.55
CA PHE A 167 8.09 0.79 1.28
C PHE A 167 8.52 1.83 0.24
N GLY A 168 7.73 2.91 0.07
CA GLY A 168 8.09 4.02 -0.82
C GLY A 168 9.39 4.70 -0.41
N SER A 169 9.62 4.87 0.88
CA SER A 169 10.85 5.44 1.44
C SER A 169 12.08 4.57 1.13
N HIS A 170 11.95 3.26 1.24
CA HIS A 170 13.01 2.32 0.80
C HIS A 170 13.27 2.39 -0.70
N VAL A 171 12.21 2.41 -1.53
CA VAL A 171 12.34 2.53 -2.99
C VAL A 171 13.04 3.83 -3.37
N ALA A 172 12.72 4.94 -2.69
CA ALA A 172 13.39 6.21 -2.90
C ALA A 172 14.90 6.10 -2.65
N GLN A 173 15.33 5.40 -1.61
CA GLN A 173 16.75 5.17 -1.33
C GLN A 173 17.39 4.19 -2.33
N VAL A 174 16.66 3.19 -2.82
CA VAL A 174 17.12 2.29 -3.89
C VAL A 174 17.38 3.07 -5.19
N LEU A 175 16.49 4.02 -5.55
CA LEU A 175 16.66 4.87 -6.72
C LEU A 175 17.85 5.84 -6.58
N ARG A 176 18.11 6.37 -5.37
CA ARG A 176 19.30 7.19 -5.10
C ARG A 176 20.60 6.38 -5.28
N ARG A 177 20.65 5.12 -4.81
CA ARG A 177 21.77 4.21 -5.03
C ARG A 177 21.94 3.90 -6.51
N LEU A 178 20.86 3.68 -7.27
CA LEU A 178 20.91 3.51 -8.72
C LEU A 178 21.56 4.73 -9.40
N ARG A 179 21.08 5.94 -9.10
CA ARG A 179 21.64 7.19 -9.64
C ARG A 179 23.12 7.32 -9.33
N ARG A 180 23.52 7.05 -8.10
CA ARG A 180 24.92 7.07 -7.68
C ARG A 180 25.79 6.14 -8.53
N LEU A 181 25.34 4.91 -8.76
CA LEU A 181 26.08 3.96 -9.60
C LEU A 181 26.08 4.36 -11.08
N CYS A 182 24.97 4.89 -11.60
CA CYS A 182 24.92 5.41 -12.97
C CYS A 182 25.93 6.55 -13.17
N ALA A 183 25.98 7.54 -12.26
CA ALA A 183 26.93 8.63 -12.29
C ALA A 183 28.39 8.12 -12.27
N ARG A 184 28.68 7.09 -11.46
CA ARG A 184 30.01 6.45 -11.44
C ARG A 184 30.38 5.83 -12.79
N TYR A 185 29.40 5.35 -13.55
CA TYR A 185 29.62 4.82 -14.91
C TYR A 185 29.49 5.87 -16.02
N GLY A 186 29.24 7.14 -15.65
CA GLY A 186 29.13 8.27 -16.60
C GLY A 186 27.73 8.38 -17.25
N ALA A 187 26.68 7.88 -16.61
CA ALA A 187 25.30 7.97 -17.09
C ALA A 187 24.43 8.77 -16.12
N GLU A 188 23.54 9.58 -16.67
CA GLU A 188 22.52 10.33 -15.96
C GLU A 188 21.15 9.99 -16.56
N PRO A 189 20.47 8.95 -16.06
CA PRO A 189 19.20 8.51 -16.63
C PRO A 189 18.08 9.49 -16.33
N VAL A 190 17.22 9.67 -17.32
CA VAL A 190 15.95 10.40 -17.21
C VAL A 190 14.89 9.48 -16.61
N PHE A 191 14.12 9.97 -15.61
CA PHE A 191 13.03 9.22 -15.00
C PHE A 191 11.71 9.51 -15.69
N LEU A 192 11.04 8.46 -16.16
CA LEU A 192 9.71 8.50 -16.76
C LEU A 192 8.75 7.77 -15.82
N LEU A 193 7.92 8.52 -15.10
CA LEU A 193 7.04 7.93 -14.10
C LEU A 193 5.60 7.90 -14.61
N ALA A 194 4.90 6.81 -14.30
CA ALA A 194 3.46 6.71 -14.55
C ALA A 194 2.72 6.49 -13.23
N SER A 195 1.64 7.22 -13.05
CA SER A 195 0.80 7.21 -11.86
C SER A 195 -0.68 7.22 -12.23
N ALA A 196 -1.53 6.70 -11.34
CA ALA A 196 -2.92 7.14 -11.32
C ALA A 196 -2.97 8.64 -10.97
N THR A 197 -4.11 9.29 -11.21
CA THR A 197 -4.33 10.68 -10.77
C THR A 197 -3.94 10.85 -9.30
N ALA A 198 -3.09 11.83 -8.99
CA ALA A 198 -2.62 12.15 -7.64
C ALA A 198 -2.75 13.64 -7.37
N SER A 199 -2.82 14.06 -6.11
CA SER A 199 -3.01 15.47 -5.75
C SER A 199 -1.77 16.33 -5.99
N ASP A 200 -0.58 15.75 -5.99
CA ASP A 200 0.69 16.44 -6.20
C ASP A 200 1.72 15.46 -6.76
N PRO A 201 1.55 15.06 -8.04
CA PRO A 201 2.36 14.02 -8.62
C PRO A 201 3.82 14.44 -8.82
N ALA A 202 4.08 15.72 -9.13
CA ALA A 202 5.45 16.23 -9.32
C ALA A 202 6.26 16.17 -8.02
N ALA A 203 5.70 16.64 -6.90
CA ALA A 203 6.38 16.63 -5.61
C ALA A 203 6.62 15.20 -5.12
N ALA A 204 5.62 14.31 -5.24
CA ALA A 204 5.76 12.89 -4.87
C ALA A 204 6.83 12.17 -5.72
N ALA A 205 6.82 12.38 -7.03
CA ALA A 205 7.79 11.81 -7.95
C ALA A 205 9.21 12.36 -7.70
N SER A 206 9.34 13.66 -7.42
CA SER A 206 10.62 14.30 -7.08
C SER A 206 11.17 13.76 -5.75
N ARG A 207 10.33 13.58 -4.73
CA ARG A 207 10.70 12.98 -3.45
C ARG A 207 11.15 11.51 -3.63
N LEU A 208 10.45 10.76 -4.48
CA LEU A 208 10.77 9.37 -4.78
C LEU A 208 12.11 9.23 -5.51
N THR A 209 12.35 10.02 -6.56
CA THR A 209 13.53 9.89 -7.43
C THR A 209 14.74 10.68 -6.92
N GLY A 210 14.50 11.74 -6.16
CA GLY A 210 15.52 12.69 -5.72
C GLY A 210 16.02 13.62 -6.84
N VAL A 211 15.23 13.79 -7.91
CA VAL A 211 15.45 14.80 -8.98
C VAL A 211 14.18 15.62 -9.16
N PRO A 212 14.27 16.84 -9.70
CA PRO A 212 13.09 17.58 -10.15
C PRO A 212 12.34 16.77 -11.21
N VAL A 213 11.00 16.69 -11.08
CA VAL A 213 10.12 15.98 -12.01
C VAL A 213 9.00 16.92 -12.44
N THR A 214 8.78 17.03 -13.74
CA THR A 214 7.67 17.78 -14.35
C THR A 214 6.42 16.91 -14.37
N GLU A 215 5.24 17.49 -14.18
CA GLU A 215 3.97 16.75 -14.26
C GLU A 215 3.23 16.96 -15.57
N VAL A 216 2.59 15.91 -16.06
CA VAL A 216 1.58 15.92 -17.11
C VAL A 216 0.33 15.24 -16.54
N ALA A 217 -0.66 16.05 -16.15
CA ALA A 217 -1.86 15.57 -15.44
C ALA A 217 -3.15 15.67 -16.28
N ASP A 218 -3.15 16.44 -17.35
CA ASP A 218 -4.32 16.62 -18.21
C ASP A 218 -4.59 15.35 -19.03
N ASP A 219 -5.71 14.69 -18.75
CA ASP A 219 -6.09 13.44 -19.40
C ASP A 219 -6.93 13.71 -20.65
N ALA A 220 -6.30 13.60 -21.81
CA ALA A 220 -6.95 13.76 -23.13
C ALA A 220 -7.57 12.46 -23.69
N SER A 221 -7.63 11.38 -22.90
CA SER A 221 -8.21 10.12 -23.35
C SER A 221 -9.75 10.14 -23.33
N PRO A 222 -10.45 9.52 -24.29
CA PRO A 222 -11.90 9.43 -24.26
C PRO A 222 -12.35 8.52 -23.13
N ARG A 223 -13.38 8.93 -22.39
CA ARG A 223 -13.99 8.15 -21.31
C ARG A 223 -15.42 7.77 -21.68
N GLY A 224 -15.77 6.52 -21.42
CA GLY A 224 -17.16 6.08 -21.44
C GLY A 224 -17.91 6.59 -20.19
N GLU A 225 -19.23 6.63 -20.28
CA GLU A 225 -20.08 6.94 -19.13
C GLU A 225 -20.07 5.76 -18.15
N VAL A 226 -19.79 6.03 -16.87
CA VAL A 226 -19.83 5.04 -15.80
C VAL A 226 -20.85 5.50 -14.75
N VAL A 227 -21.85 4.68 -14.50
CA VAL A 227 -22.76 4.86 -13.37
C VAL A 227 -22.06 4.31 -12.13
N PHE A 228 -21.82 5.16 -11.14
CA PHE A 228 -21.17 4.79 -9.90
C PHE A 228 -22.20 4.80 -8.77
N ALA A 229 -22.52 3.61 -8.23
CA ALA A 229 -23.46 3.44 -7.13
C ALA A 229 -22.71 3.30 -5.79
N LEU A 230 -23.24 3.98 -4.77
CA LEU A 230 -22.81 3.83 -3.38
C LEU A 230 -23.87 3.03 -2.64
N TRP A 231 -23.47 1.83 -2.19
CA TRP A 231 -24.39 0.85 -1.62
C TRP A 231 -24.09 0.60 -0.15
N GLU A 232 -25.03 0.93 0.73
CA GLU A 232 -24.94 0.59 2.14
C GLU A 232 -25.78 -0.67 2.42
N PRO A 233 -25.17 -1.77 2.91
CA PRO A 233 -25.92 -2.99 3.24
C PRO A 233 -26.99 -2.73 4.32
N PRO A 234 -28.16 -3.38 4.24
CA PRO A 234 -29.25 -3.17 5.18
C PRO A 234 -28.91 -3.67 6.60
N LEU A 235 -29.58 -3.08 7.61
CA LEU A 235 -29.56 -3.58 8.97
C LEU A 235 -30.28 -4.92 9.06
N THR A 236 -29.79 -5.79 9.94
CA THR A 236 -30.41 -7.07 10.29
C THR A 236 -31.11 -6.98 11.63
N ASP A 237 -31.89 -8.00 11.97
CA ASP A 237 -32.52 -8.12 13.31
C ASP A 237 -31.52 -8.54 14.41
N LEU A 238 -30.28 -8.87 14.01
CA LEU A 238 -29.22 -9.29 14.94
C LEU A 238 -28.70 -8.10 15.75
N ARG A 239 -28.24 -8.40 16.97
CA ARG A 239 -27.55 -7.43 17.82
C ARG A 239 -26.10 -7.90 18.04
N GLY A 240 -25.19 -6.97 17.89
CA GLY A 240 -23.76 -7.16 18.13
C GLY A 240 -23.35 -6.85 19.57
N GLU A 241 -22.06 -6.59 19.74
CA GLU A 241 -21.47 -6.24 21.04
C GLU A 241 -22.15 -5.01 21.64
N LYS A 242 -22.50 -5.09 22.94
CA LYS A 242 -23.23 -4.04 23.68
C LYS A 242 -24.58 -3.63 23.04
N GLY A 243 -25.23 -4.53 22.31
CA GLY A 243 -26.52 -4.26 21.67
C GLY A 243 -26.41 -3.42 20.38
N ALA A 244 -25.22 -3.21 19.83
CA ALA A 244 -25.02 -2.47 18.60
C ALA A 244 -25.84 -3.08 17.45
N PRO A 245 -26.43 -2.25 16.56
CA PRO A 245 -27.07 -2.76 15.36
C PRO A 245 -26.03 -3.46 14.47
N VAL A 246 -26.46 -4.54 13.80
CA VAL A 246 -25.60 -5.33 12.89
C VAL A 246 -26.12 -5.18 11.49
N ARG A 247 -25.26 -4.76 10.57
CA ARG A 247 -25.57 -4.74 9.14
C ARG A 247 -25.27 -6.08 8.50
N ARG A 248 -25.92 -6.34 7.40
CA ARG A 248 -25.58 -7.44 6.50
C ARG A 248 -24.13 -7.25 6.04
N THR A 249 -23.33 -8.32 6.00
CA THR A 249 -21.91 -8.18 5.65
C THR A 249 -21.75 -7.79 4.18
N ALA A 250 -20.82 -6.89 3.89
CA ALA A 250 -20.51 -6.49 2.52
C ALA A 250 -20.17 -7.69 1.61
N THR A 251 -19.55 -8.73 2.17
CA THR A 251 -19.24 -9.98 1.44
C THR A 251 -20.51 -10.72 0.99
N ALA A 252 -21.52 -10.85 1.87
CA ALA A 252 -22.78 -11.50 1.53
C ALA A 252 -23.57 -10.67 0.51
N GLU A 253 -23.58 -9.35 0.69
CA GLU A 253 -24.25 -8.43 -0.23
C GLU A 253 -23.60 -8.44 -1.62
N THR A 254 -22.26 -8.45 -1.67
CA THR A 254 -21.52 -8.57 -2.93
C THR A 254 -21.84 -9.90 -3.65
N ALA A 255 -21.94 -11.00 -2.89
CA ALA A 255 -22.24 -12.30 -3.49
C ALA A 255 -23.66 -12.33 -4.10
N ASP A 256 -24.63 -11.64 -3.46
CA ASP A 256 -25.99 -11.51 -3.99
C ASP A 256 -26.02 -10.69 -5.27
N LEU A 257 -25.43 -9.49 -5.24
CA LEU A 257 -25.36 -8.63 -6.41
C LEU A 257 -24.61 -9.31 -7.56
N LEU A 258 -23.52 -10.03 -7.27
CA LEU A 258 -22.79 -10.81 -8.28
C LEU A 258 -23.69 -11.90 -8.89
N THR A 259 -24.47 -12.59 -8.05
CA THR A 259 -25.44 -13.62 -8.50
C THR A 259 -26.47 -13.02 -9.45
N ASP A 260 -27.09 -11.91 -9.05
CA ASP A 260 -28.13 -11.23 -9.84
C ASP A 260 -27.60 -10.75 -11.20
N LEU A 261 -26.40 -10.18 -11.22
CA LEU A 261 -25.76 -9.72 -12.45
C LEU A 261 -25.38 -10.89 -13.38
N VAL A 262 -24.87 -11.98 -12.83
CA VAL A 262 -24.53 -13.19 -13.60
C VAL A 262 -25.79 -13.85 -14.20
N VAL A 263 -26.90 -13.91 -13.46
CA VAL A 263 -28.20 -14.40 -13.97
C VAL A 263 -28.67 -13.58 -15.17
N GLN A 264 -28.39 -12.27 -15.16
CA GLN A 264 -28.71 -11.36 -16.27
C GLN A 264 -27.69 -11.42 -17.42
N GLY A 265 -26.64 -12.24 -17.32
CA GLY A 265 -25.59 -12.38 -18.33
C GLY A 265 -24.55 -11.26 -18.33
N VAL A 266 -24.50 -10.42 -17.28
CA VAL A 266 -23.60 -9.28 -17.12
C VAL A 266 -22.21 -9.76 -16.68
N ARG A 267 -21.16 -9.41 -17.43
CA ARG A 267 -19.78 -9.73 -17.06
C ARG A 267 -19.31 -8.83 -15.93
N THR A 268 -19.09 -9.44 -14.79
CA THR A 268 -18.87 -8.73 -13.52
C THR A 268 -17.60 -9.20 -12.81
N VAL A 269 -16.80 -8.25 -12.33
CA VAL A 269 -15.73 -8.54 -11.38
C VAL A 269 -16.10 -7.93 -10.02
N ALA A 270 -16.00 -8.75 -8.97
CA ALA A 270 -16.18 -8.34 -7.59
C ALA A 270 -14.83 -8.26 -6.88
N PHE A 271 -14.35 -7.06 -6.59
CA PHE A 271 -13.10 -6.85 -5.86
C PHE A 271 -13.31 -6.94 -4.34
N VAL A 272 -12.39 -7.61 -3.66
CA VAL A 272 -12.36 -7.72 -2.19
C VAL A 272 -10.92 -7.74 -1.67
N ARG A 273 -10.67 -7.17 -0.50
CA ARG A 273 -9.30 -7.02 0.04
C ARG A 273 -8.62 -8.32 0.44
N SER A 274 -9.38 -9.35 0.84
CA SER A 274 -8.82 -10.59 1.39
C SER A 274 -8.98 -11.78 0.45
N ARG A 275 -7.95 -12.65 0.43
CA ARG A 275 -7.99 -13.91 -0.33
C ARG A 275 -9.17 -14.80 0.08
N ARG A 276 -9.42 -14.88 1.41
CA ARG A 276 -10.57 -15.62 1.96
C ARG A 276 -11.91 -15.01 1.50
N GLY A 277 -11.99 -13.67 1.44
CA GLY A 277 -13.19 -12.98 0.95
C GLY A 277 -13.50 -13.32 -0.51
N ALA A 278 -12.50 -13.38 -1.39
CA ALA A 278 -12.69 -13.75 -2.80
C ALA A 278 -13.22 -15.18 -2.93
N GLU A 279 -12.65 -16.13 -2.21
CA GLU A 279 -13.14 -17.52 -2.19
C GLU A 279 -14.58 -17.57 -1.65
N LEU A 280 -14.87 -16.88 -0.55
CA LEU A 280 -16.18 -16.89 0.08
C LEU A 280 -17.27 -16.29 -0.82
N ILE A 281 -17.01 -15.15 -1.47
CA ILE A 281 -17.94 -14.54 -2.44
C ILE A 281 -18.23 -15.52 -3.57
N SER A 282 -17.20 -16.17 -4.12
CA SER A 282 -17.34 -17.14 -5.19
C SER A 282 -18.20 -18.34 -4.77
N VAL A 283 -17.94 -18.92 -3.60
CA VAL A 283 -18.69 -20.06 -3.08
C VAL A 283 -20.17 -19.72 -2.86
N ILE A 284 -20.44 -18.61 -2.16
CA ILE A 284 -21.82 -18.16 -1.87
C ILE A 284 -22.57 -17.88 -3.19
N ALA A 285 -21.92 -17.21 -4.15
CA ALA A 285 -22.55 -16.94 -5.45
C ALA A 285 -22.83 -18.25 -6.22
N GLN A 286 -21.90 -19.21 -6.21
CA GLN A 286 -22.10 -20.52 -6.85
C GLN A 286 -23.27 -21.31 -6.23
N GLU A 287 -23.38 -21.32 -4.89
CA GLU A 287 -24.50 -21.97 -4.19
C GLU A 287 -25.85 -21.38 -4.60
N ARG A 288 -25.97 -20.05 -4.64
CA ARG A 288 -27.20 -19.36 -5.05
C ARG A 288 -27.52 -19.52 -6.53
N LEU A 289 -26.49 -19.47 -7.39
CA LEU A 289 -26.68 -19.73 -8.81
C LEU A 289 -27.18 -21.15 -9.09
N ALA A 290 -26.75 -22.14 -8.26
CA ALA A 290 -27.23 -23.51 -8.38
C ALA A 290 -28.74 -23.67 -8.07
N GLU A 291 -29.30 -22.79 -7.24
CA GLU A 291 -30.75 -22.71 -6.94
C GLU A 291 -31.52 -22.17 -8.16
N VAL A 292 -30.91 -21.32 -8.99
CA VAL A 292 -31.53 -20.75 -10.19
C VAL A 292 -31.40 -21.72 -11.37
N ASP A 293 -30.17 -22.13 -11.70
CA ASP A 293 -29.86 -23.08 -12.77
C ASP A 293 -28.55 -23.81 -12.48
N ARG A 294 -28.56 -25.14 -12.56
CA ARG A 294 -27.40 -26.02 -12.31
C ARG A 294 -26.19 -25.76 -13.23
N SER A 295 -26.38 -25.07 -14.33
CA SER A 295 -25.31 -24.73 -15.26
C SER A 295 -24.57 -23.46 -14.90
N LEU A 296 -25.19 -22.55 -14.12
CA LEU A 296 -24.66 -21.23 -13.79
C LEU A 296 -23.48 -21.23 -12.81
N PRO A 297 -23.37 -22.12 -11.80
CA PRO A 297 -22.23 -22.11 -10.86
C PRO A 297 -20.87 -22.10 -11.53
N ARG A 298 -20.69 -22.81 -12.63
CA ARG A 298 -19.43 -22.85 -13.38
C ARG A 298 -19.08 -21.54 -14.09
N ARG A 299 -20.00 -20.57 -14.15
CA ARG A 299 -19.81 -19.24 -14.73
C ARG A 299 -19.17 -18.25 -13.74
N VAL A 300 -18.95 -18.67 -12.50
CA VAL A 300 -18.33 -17.86 -11.44
C VAL A 300 -17.11 -18.56 -10.87
N ALA A 301 -16.03 -17.81 -10.67
CA ALA A 301 -14.79 -18.31 -10.06
C ALA A 301 -14.18 -17.28 -9.10
N ALA A 302 -13.21 -17.73 -8.29
CA ALA A 302 -12.35 -16.85 -7.51
C ALA A 302 -11.02 -16.59 -8.25
N TYR A 303 -10.43 -15.38 -8.06
CA TYR A 303 -9.11 -15.02 -8.57
C TYR A 303 -8.29 -14.34 -7.49
N ARG A 304 -7.15 -14.92 -7.14
CA ARG A 304 -6.32 -14.34 -6.07
C ARG A 304 -4.83 -14.63 -6.22
N GLY A 305 -4.02 -13.85 -5.54
CA GLY A 305 -2.61 -14.17 -5.38
C GLY A 305 -2.41 -15.51 -4.68
N GLY A 306 -1.46 -16.31 -5.17
CA GLY A 306 -1.17 -17.65 -4.68
C GLY A 306 -1.69 -18.78 -5.56
N TYR A 307 -2.51 -18.49 -6.58
CA TYR A 307 -2.79 -19.44 -7.65
C TYR A 307 -1.59 -19.56 -8.60
N LEU A 308 -1.43 -20.72 -9.22
CA LEU A 308 -0.39 -20.92 -10.22
C LEU A 308 -0.57 -19.93 -11.41
N PRO A 309 0.52 -19.50 -12.05
CA PRO A 309 0.43 -18.57 -13.18
C PRO A 309 -0.44 -19.09 -14.33
N GLU A 310 -0.43 -20.42 -14.59
CA GLU A 310 -1.24 -21.07 -15.62
C GLU A 310 -2.73 -21.00 -15.28
N GLU A 311 -3.10 -21.25 -14.02
CA GLU A 311 -4.48 -21.18 -13.54
C GLU A 311 -5.02 -19.74 -13.67
N ARG A 312 -4.23 -18.74 -13.27
CA ARG A 312 -4.64 -17.33 -13.41
C ARG A 312 -4.89 -16.95 -14.86
N ARG A 313 -3.98 -17.30 -15.78
CA ARG A 313 -4.15 -17.06 -17.22
C ARG A 313 -5.36 -17.80 -17.81
N ALA A 314 -5.71 -18.98 -17.29
CA ALA A 314 -6.89 -19.70 -17.70
C ALA A 314 -8.17 -18.95 -17.31
N LEU A 315 -8.24 -18.44 -16.06
CA LEU A 315 -9.36 -17.63 -15.57
C LEU A 315 -9.50 -16.31 -16.34
N GLU A 316 -8.39 -15.64 -16.64
CA GLU A 316 -8.36 -14.42 -17.46
C GLU A 316 -8.92 -14.66 -18.86
N ARG A 317 -8.49 -15.74 -19.53
CA ARG A 317 -9.03 -16.12 -20.84
C ARG A 317 -10.52 -16.48 -20.79
N ALA A 318 -10.94 -17.22 -19.76
CA ALA A 318 -12.34 -17.61 -19.58
C ALA A 318 -13.26 -16.40 -19.34
N LEU A 319 -12.77 -15.39 -18.61
CA LEU A 319 -13.51 -14.13 -18.42
C LEU A 319 -13.56 -13.31 -19.73
N HIS A 320 -12.45 -13.25 -20.46
CA HIS A 320 -12.37 -12.53 -21.74
C HIS A 320 -13.26 -13.17 -22.81
N SER A 321 -13.28 -14.48 -22.91
CA SER A 321 -14.13 -15.23 -23.86
C SER A 321 -15.61 -15.22 -23.49
N GLY A 322 -15.98 -14.82 -22.27
CA GLY A 322 -17.34 -14.89 -21.75
C GLY A 322 -17.75 -16.28 -21.28
N GLU A 323 -16.82 -17.22 -21.16
CA GLU A 323 -17.03 -18.50 -20.48
C GLU A 323 -17.31 -18.29 -19.00
N LEU A 324 -16.57 -17.39 -18.34
CA LEU A 324 -16.92 -16.84 -17.04
C LEU A 324 -17.70 -15.54 -17.21
N LEU A 325 -18.72 -15.35 -16.39
CA LEU A 325 -19.49 -14.11 -16.26
C LEU A 325 -19.17 -13.38 -14.95
N GLY A 326 -18.83 -14.12 -13.89
CA GLY A 326 -18.51 -13.58 -12.59
C GLY A 326 -17.12 -13.97 -12.12
N LEU A 327 -16.35 -13.00 -11.57
CA LEU A 327 -15.06 -13.27 -10.98
C LEU A 327 -14.92 -12.52 -9.65
N ALA A 328 -14.78 -13.25 -8.54
CA ALA A 328 -14.46 -12.64 -7.25
C ALA A 328 -12.94 -12.53 -7.12
N ALA A 329 -12.40 -11.31 -7.07
CA ALA A 329 -10.98 -11.04 -7.18
C ALA A 329 -10.40 -10.25 -6.01
N THR A 330 -9.11 -10.49 -5.69
CA THR A 330 -8.33 -9.58 -4.85
C THR A 330 -7.69 -8.48 -5.70
N THR A 331 -6.96 -7.56 -5.06
CA THR A 331 -6.13 -6.54 -5.73
C THR A 331 -5.14 -7.13 -6.76
N ALA A 332 -4.95 -8.45 -6.79
CA ALA A 332 -4.13 -9.12 -7.81
C ALA A 332 -4.65 -8.93 -9.24
N LEU A 333 -5.94 -8.60 -9.42
CA LEU A 333 -6.55 -8.27 -10.71
C LEU A 333 -6.59 -6.75 -10.98
N GLU A 334 -6.21 -5.93 -10.01
CA GLU A 334 -6.21 -4.48 -10.11
C GLU A 334 -5.10 -3.96 -11.03
N LEU A 335 -3.91 -4.59 -10.97
CA LEU A 335 -2.71 -4.18 -11.69
C LEU A 335 -2.17 -5.30 -12.60
N GLY A 336 -1.77 -4.94 -13.82
CA GLY A 336 -1.00 -5.82 -14.70
C GLY A 336 -1.78 -6.99 -15.32
N VAL A 337 -3.10 -6.89 -15.41
CA VAL A 337 -3.94 -7.87 -16.10
C VAL A 337 -4.84 -7.15 -17.10
N ASP A 338 -4.83 -7.61 -18.34
CA ASP A 338 -5.67 -7.08 -19.40
C ASP A 338 -7.11 -7.62 -19.28
N VAL A 339 -7.79 -7.16 -18.25
CA VAL A 339 -9.22 -7.38 -18.03
C VAL A 339 -9.90 -6.02 -18.05
N ALA A 340 -10.09 -5.50 -19.26
CA ALA A 340 -10.83 -4.27 -19.49
C ALA A 340 -12.17 -4.57 -20.18
N GLY A 341 -13.08 -3.61 -20.11
CA GLY A 341 -14.37 -3.71 -20.81
C GLY A 341 -15.36 -4.67 -20.17
N LEU A 342 -15.37 -4.71 -18.85
CA LEU A 342 -16.42 -5.36 -18.07
C LEU A 342 -17.69 -4.53 -18.07
N ASP A 343 -18.83 -5.20 -17.98
CA ASP A 343 -20.13 -4.52 -17.94
C ASP A 343 -20.40 -3.96 -16.53
N ALA A 344 -19.93 -4.65 -15.48
CA ALA A 344 -20.04 -4.22 -14.10
C ALA A 344 -18.81 -4.54 -13.26
N VAL A 345 -18.57 -3.70 -12.23
CA VAL A 345 -17.58 -3.89 -11.20
C VAL A 345 -18.22 -3.67 -9.82
N LEU A 346 -18.06 -4.65 -8.95
CA LEU A 346 -18.46 -4.57 -7.53
C LEU A 346 -17.20 -4.39 -6.67
N ILE A 347 -17.22 -3.45 -5.74
CA ILE A 347 -16.09 -3.14 -4.86
C ILE A 347 -16.52 -3.38 -3.42
N THR A 348 -16.06 -4.47 -2.80
CA THR A 348 -16.44 -4.91 -1.46
C THR A 348 -15.63 -4.16 -0.40
N GLY A 349 -16.17 -3.04 0.04
CA GLY A 349 -15.50 -2.09 0.92
C GLY A 349 -14.50 -1.18 0.19
N TYR A 350 -14.27 -0.02 0.76
CA TYR A 350 -13.28 0.93 0.24
C TYR A 350 -11.88 0.28 0.19
N PRO A 351 -11.17 0.31 -0.93
CA PRO A 351 -9.92 -0.45 -1.11
C PRO A 351 -8.70 0.14 -0.38
N GLY A 352 -8.88 1.24 0.33
CA GLY A 352 -7.85 1.91 1.12
C GLY A 352 -7.31 3.20 0.51
N THR A 353 -7.45 3.38 -0.80
CA THR A 353 -7.11 4.63 -1.50
C THR A 353 -8.10 4.92 -2.62
N ARG A 354 -8.28 6.21 -2.95
CA ARG A 354 -9.05 6.59 -4.15
C ARG A 354 -8.39 6.11 -5.43
N ALA A 355 -7.04 6.07 -5.47
CA ALA A 355 -6.31 5.52 -6.61
C ALA A 355 -6.77 4.09 -6.91
N SER A 356 -6.74 3.21 -5.90
CA SER A 356 -7.21 1.82 -6.03
C SER A 356 -8.70 1.73 -6.37
N LEU A 357 -9.54 2.60 -5.77
CA LEU A 357 -10.96 2.68 -6.10
C LEU A 357 -11.17 2.96 -7.59
N TRP A 358 -10.48 3.96 -8.12
CA TRP A 358 -10.59 4.34 -9.53
C TRP A 358 -9.95 3.31 -10.47
N GLN A 359 -8.89 2.62 -10.04
CA GLN A 359 -8.29 1.53 -10.81
C GLN A 359 -9.23 0.32 -10.91
N GLN A 360 -9.92 -0.01 -9.82
CA GLN A 360 -10.94 -1.07 -9.82
C GLN A 360 -12.17 -0.66 -10.63
N ALA A 361 -12.73 0.52 -10.37
CA ALA A 361 -13.88 1.03 -11.12
C ALA A 361 -13.60 1.20 -12.61
N GLY A 362 -12.38 1.62 -12.97
CA GLY A 362 -11.93 1.79 -14.35
C GLY A 362 -11.77 0.48 -15.14
N ARG A 363 -11.96 -0.68 -14.51
CA ARG A 363 -12.10 -1.96 -15.23
C ARG A 363 -13.49 -2.12 -15.87
N ALA A 364 -14.49 -1.35 -15.40
CA ALA A 364 -15.81 -1.27 -16.01
C ALA A 364 -15.80 -0.31 -17.21
N GLY A 365 -16.49 -0.70 -18.26
CA GLY A 365 -16.69 0.10 -19.46
C GLY A 365 -15.77 -0.23 -20.63
N ARG A 366 -16.36 -0.24 -21.81
CA ARG A 366 -15.66 -0.22 -23.10
C ARG A 366 -15.85 1.15 -23.74
N ALA A 367 -14.96 1.52 -24.66
CA ALA A 367 -15.12 2.75 -25.41
C ALA A 367 -16.54 2.80 -26.04
N GLY A 368 -17.37 3.74 -25.57
CA GLY A 368 -18.72 3.98 -26.09
C GLY A 368 -19.87 3.13 -25.50
N GLN A 369 -19.64 2.33 -24.47
CA GLN A 369 -20.70 1.59 -23.75
C GLN A 369 -20.78 2.05 -22.29
N GLY A 370 -21.99 2.20 -21.76
CA GLY A 370 -22.23 2.46 -20.34
C GLY A 370 -21.79 1.29 -19.46
N ALA A 371 -21.28 1.59 -18.29
CA ALA A 371 -20.84 0.59 -17.32
C ALA A 371 -21.31 0.91 -15.91
N LEU A 372 -21.35 -0.12 -15.05
CA LEU A 372 -21.74 0.00 -13.64
C LEU A 372 -20.54 -0.25 -12.72
N ALA A 373 -20.29 0.66 -11.80
CA ALA A 373 -19.40 0.44 -10.67
C ALA A 373 -20.19 0.58 -9.36
N VAL A 374 -20.05 -0.35 -8.42
CA VAL A 374 -20.77 -0.32 -7.13
C VAL A 374 -19.77 -0.43 -5.99
N LEU A 375 -19.71 0.58 -5.13
CA LEU A 375 -19.02 0.48 -3.85
C LEU A 375 -19.98 -0.02 -2.79
N ILE A 376 -19.72 -1.21 -2.23
CA ILE A 376 -20.53 -1.85 -1.20
C ILE A 376 -19.84 -1.63 0.13
N ALA A 377 -20.40 -0.78 0.99
CA ALA A 377 -19.82 -0.38 2.26
C ALA A 377 -19.67 -1.56 3.23
N ARG A 378 -18.55 -1.66 3.90
CA ARG A 378 -18.37 -2.47 5.10
C ARG A 378 -18.94 -1.74 6.30
N ASP A 379 -19.20 -2.47 7.35
CA ASP A 379 -19.59 -1.91 8.62
C ASP A 379 -18.35 -1.35 9.35
N ASP A 380 -17.83 -0.21 8.87
CA ASP A 380 -16.73 0.55 9.45
C ASP A 380 -16.89 2.08 9.22
N PRO A 381 -16.22 2.95 10.02
CA PRO A 381 -16.46 4.38 9.97
C PRO A 381 -16.14 5.02 8.62
N LEU A 382 -15.08 4.55 7.93
CA LEU A 382 -14.66 5.13 6.66
C LEU A 382 -15.64 4.80 5.53
N ASP A 383 -16.00 3.52 5.39
CA ASP A 383 -16.91 3.09 4.34
C ASP A 383 -18.29 3.75 4.51
N THR A 384 -18.81 3.79 5.76
CA THR A 384 -20.06 4.46 6.08
C THR A 384 -20.00 5.97 5.77
N TYR A 385 -18.91 6.64 6.17
CA TYR A 385 -18.73 8.06 5.83
C TYR A 385 -18.77 8.29 4.32
N LEU A 386 -18.07 7.46 3.53
CA LEU A 386 -17.95 7.64 2.09
C LEU A 386 -19.28 7.45 1.34
N VAL A 387 -20.14 6.52 1.77
CA VAL A 387 -21.46 6.34 1.12
C VAL A 387 -22.42 7.48 1.44
N HIS A 388 -22.26 8.15 2.58
CA HIS A 388 -23.07 9.32 2.95
C HIS A 388 -22.47 10.66 2.49
N HIS A 389 -21.19 10.67 2.07
CA HIS A 389 -20.47 11.87 1.60
C HIS A 389 -19.82 11.63 0.22
N PRO A 390 -20.63 11.50 -0.84
CA PRO A 390 -20.11 11.21 -2.19
C PRO A 390 -19.11 12.26 -2.70
N GLU A 391 -19.22 13.51 -2.26
CA GLU A 391 -18.25 14.56 -2.58
C GLU A 391 -16.83 14.26 -2.09
N ALA A 392 -16.69 13.45 -1.03
CA ALA A 392 -15.38 13.00 -0.55
C ALA A 392 -14.69 12.03 -1.53
N LEU A 393 -15.46 11.33 -2.38
CA LEU A 393 -14.95 10.46 -3.44
C LEU A 393 -14.76 11.21 -4.77
N PHE A 394 -15.81 11.96 -5.21
CA PHE A 394 -15.90 12.45 -6.58
C PHE A 394 -15.35 13.86 -6.78
N ARG A 395 -15.29 14.68 -5.72
CA ARG A 395 -14.89 16.09 -5.82
C ARG A 395 -13.52 16.40 -5.23
N ARG A 396 -12.84 15.42 -4.69
CA ARG A 396 -11.50 15.59 -4.13
C ARG A 396 -10.46 14.88 -5.01
N PRO A 397 -9.28 15.45 -5.20
CA PRO A 397 -8.19 14.75 -5.87
C PRO A 397 -7.82 13.47 -5.10
N VAL A 398 -7.18 12.55 -5.77
CA VAL A 398 -6.61 11.37 -5.12
C VAL A 398 -5.59 11.81 -4.07
N GLU A 399 -5.46 11.03 -3.01
CA GLU A 399 -4.60 11.34 -1.86
C GLU A 399 -3.14 11.55 -2.30
N ALA A 400 -2.45 12.49 -1.65
CA ALA A 400 -1.01 12.66 -1.84
C ALA A 400 -0.25 11.39 -1.43
N THR A 401 0.70 10.98 -2.24
CA THR A 401 1.61 9.89 -1.89
C THR A 401 2.57 10.34 -0.79
N VAL A 402 2.46 9.73 0.38
CA VAL A 402 3.31 10.02 1.54
C VAL A 402 4.46 9.05 1.59
N LEU A 403 5.68 9.55 1.72
CA LEU A 403 6.90 8.78 1.98
C LEU A 403 7.95 9.67 2.69
N ASP A 404 8.79 9.06 3.52
CA ASP A 404 9.86 9.72 4.25
C ASP A 404 11.22 9.04 3.98
N PRO A 405 11.96 9.46 2.95
CA PRO A 405 13.29 8.91 2.66
C PRO A 405 14.35 9.23 3.73
N ASP A 406 14.15 10.28 4.53
CA ASP A 406 15.07 10.72 5.57
C ASP A 406 14.89 9.97 6.90
N ASN A 407 13.87 9.10 7.02
CA ASN A 407 13.68 8.25 8.17
C ASN A 407 14.96 7.45 8.48
N PRO A 408 15.57 7.62 9.69
CA PRO A 408 16.83 6.98 10.05
C PRO A 408 16.84 5.45 9.92
N TYR A 409 15.71 4.81 10.22
CA TYR A 409 15.56 3.36 10.12
C TYR A 409 15.51 2.84 8.67
N VAL A 410 15.10 3.71 7.75
CA VAL A 410 15.15 3.45 6.30
C VAL A 410 16.53 3.80 5.77
N LEU A 411 17.05 4.99 6.06
CA LEU A 411 18.25 5.54 5.46
C LEU A 411 19.53 4.78 5.88
N ALA A 412 19.67 4.45 7.17
CA ALA A 412 20.89 3.82 7.70
C ALA A 412 21.31 2.53 6.97
N PRO A 413 20.42 1.53 6.77
CA PRO A 413 20.78 0.32 6.01
C PRO A 413 21.11 0.61 4.54
N HIS A 414 20.50 1.63 3.93
CA HIS A 414 20.83 2.02 2.55
C HIS A 414 22.18 2.71 2.41
N LEU A 415 22.62 3.50 3.41
CA LEU A 415 23.99 4.02 3.47
C LEU A 415 25.01 2.88 3.59
N CYS A 416 24.74 1.87 4.41
CA CYS A 416 25.57 0.66 4.50
C CYS A 416 25.63 -0.10 3.17
N ALA A 417 24.49 -0.27 2.49
CA ALA A 417 24.44 -0.91 1.18
C ALA A 417 25.20 -0.11 0.11
N ALA A 418 25.05 1.21 0.11
CA ALA A 418 25.79 2.11 -0.79
C ALA A 418 27.32 2.01 -0.58
N ALA A 419 27.77 1.98 0.69
CA ALA A 419 29.17 1.82 1.04
C ALA A 419 29.74 0.43 0.66
N ALA A 420 28.90 -0.59 0.66
CA ALA A 420 29.26 -1.95 0.20
C ALA A 420 29.37 -2.06 -1.33
N GLU A 421 28.54 -1.32 -2.06
CA GLU A 421 28.58 -1.25 -3.54
C GLU A 421 29.83 -0.54 -4.02
N THR A 422 30.10 0.62 -3.47
CA THR A 422 31.33 1.40 -3.68
C THR A 422 31.58 2.26 -2.45
N PRO A 423 32.84 2.57 -2.07
CA PRO A 423 33.11 3.42 -0.92
C PRO A 423 32.28 4.72 -0.95
N LEU A 424 31.60 5.03 0.16
CA LEU A 424 30.72 6.20 0.27
C LEU A 424 31.59 7.44 0.57
N THR A 425 31.45 8.47 -0.22
CA THR A 425 32.20 9.74 -0.06
C THR A 425 31.32 10.85 0.54
N GLU A 426 31.92 11.96 0.98
CA GLU A 426 31.17 13.12 1.44
C GLU A 426 30.25 13.71 0.35
N ASP A 427 30.74 13.73 -0.90
CA ASP A 427 29.97 14.24 -2.05
C ASP A 427 28.72 13.39 -2.33
N ASP A 428 28.76 12.10 -1.99
CA ASP A 428 27.61 11.21 -2.14
C ASP A 428 26.46 11.53 -1.18
N LEU A 429 26.74 12.16 -0.01
CA LEU A 429 25.77 12.33 1.07
C LEU A 429 24.59 13.20 0.65
N ALA A 430 24.85 14.23 -0.15
CA ALA A 430 23.80 15.12 -0.65
C ALA A 430 22.72 14.35 -1.45
N LEU A 431 23.09 13.24 -2.08
CA LEU A 431 22.17 12.39 -2.83
C LEU A 431 21.16 11.66 -1.93
N PHE A 432 21.60 11.30 -0.70
CA PHE A 432 20.81 10.51 0.24
C PHE A 432 19.88 11.33 1.13
N GLY A 433 20.04 12.65 1.16
CA GLY A 433 19.23 13.56 1.96
C GLY A 433 19.97 14.17 3.15
N PRO A 434 19.38 15.18 3.80
CA PRO A 434 20.03 15.95 4.85
C PRO A 434 20.38 15.15 6.12
N ALA A 435 19.62 14.07 6.40
CA ALA A 435 19.86 13.24 7.57
C ALA A 435 21.08 12.30 7.42
N ALA A 436 21.59 12.10 6.20
CA ALA A 436 22.65 11.11 5.92
C ALA A 436 23.93 11.38 6.73
N ALA A 437 24.40 12.62 6.78
CA ALA A 437 25.63 12.97 7.49
C ALA A 437 25.54 12.69 9.01
N GLY A 438 24.37 12.93 9.62
CA GLY A 438 24.13 12.73 11.05
C GLY A 438 24.11 11.25 11.47
N LEU A 439 23.87 10.33 10.53
CA LEU A 439 23.83 8.89 10.80
C LEU A 439 25.22 8.22 10.77
N LEU A 440 26.19 8.79 10.05
CA LEU A 440 27.51 8.17 9.87
C LEU A 440 28.24 7.89 11.19
N PRO A 441 28.28 8.80 12.18
CA PRO A 441 28.92 8.52 13.47
C PRO A 441 28.29 7.33 14.21
N GLN A 442 26.97 7.16 14.11
CA GLN A 442 26.25 6.05 14.73
C GLN A 442 26.60 4.72 14.03
N LEU A 443 26.69 4.73 12.70
CA LEU A 443 27.05 3.56 11.90
C LEU A 443 28.52 3.16 12.12
N GLU A 444 29.42 4.12 12.37
CA GLU A 444 30.81 3.85 12.77
C GLU A 444 30.89 3.25 14.19
N ALA A 445 30.16 3.84 15.15
CA ALA A 445 30.08 3.32 16.52
C ALA A 445 29.52 1.90 16.56
N ALA A 446 28.53 1.60 15.72
CA ALA A 446 27.97 0.26 15.53
C ALA A 446 28.90 -0.71 14.76
N ARG A 447 30.06 -0.23 14.32
CA ARG A 447 31.04 -1.00 13.52
C ARG A 447 30.43 -1.59 12.24
N LEU A 448 29.48 -0.89 11.65
CA LEU A 448 28.90 -1.22 10.34
C LEU A 448 29.73 -0.57 9.22
N LEU A 449 30.13 0.66 9.44
CA LEU A 449 31.00 1.41 8.54
C LEU A 449 32.34 1.72 9.20
N ARG A 450 33.36 1.95 8.41
CA ARG A 450 34.67 2.46 8.82
C ARG A 450 35.14 3.52 7.87
N ARG A 451 35.47 4.69 8.37
CA ARG A 451 36.10 5.76 7.59
C ARG A 451 37.56 5.40 7.31
N ARG A 452 37.99 5.49 6.04
CA ARG A 452 39.37 5.38 5.60
C ARG A 452 39.63 6.50 4.61
N ALA A 453 40.65 7.33 4.90
CA ALA A 453 40.92 8.54 4.14
C ALA A 453 39.64 9.40 3.98
N THR A 454 39.09 9.49 2.79
CA THR A 454 37.96 10.35 2.43
C THR A 454 36.65 9.61 2.24
N ALA A 455 36.60 8.29 2.56
CA ALA A 455 35.42 7.48 2.27
C ALA A 455 35.08 6.49 3.39
N TRP A 456 33.81 6.10 3.48
CA TRP A 456 33.32 5.06 4.37
C TRP A 456 33.19 3.73 3.62
N HIS A 457 33.62 2.67 4.31
CA HIS A 457 33.64 1.29 3.79
C HIS A 457 32.78 0.40 4.64
N TRP A 458 32.04 -0.51 4.03
CA TRP A 458 31.36 -1.62 4.71
C TRP A 458 32.37 -2.56 5.37
N THR A 459 32.10 -3.00 6.59
CA THR A 459 33.10 -3.72 7.40
C THR A 459 32.81 -5.18 7.61
N ARG A 460 31.58 -5.63 7.33
CA ARG A 460 31.15 -6.98 7.62
C ARG A 460 31.23 -7.91 6.40
N ARG A 461 31.19 -9.23 6.66
CA ARG A 461 31.20 -10.26 5.59
C ARG A 461 29.81 -10.48 5.02
N GLU A 462 28.77 -10.28 5.84
CA GLU A 462 27.38 -10.37 5.45
C GLU A 462 27.05 -9.29 4.42
N ARG A 463 26.03 -9.54 3.61
CA ARG A 463 25.59 -8.55 2.63
C ARG A 463 24.91 -7.38 3.36
N ALA A 464 25.33 -6.18 3.05
CA ALA A 464 24.70 -4.98 3.63
C ALA A 464 23.20 -4.87 3.30
N THR A 465 22.75 -5.44 2.17
CA THR A 465 21.34 -5.49 1.79
C THR A 465 20.49 -6.42 2.66
N ASP A 466 21.11 -7.29 3.47
CA ASP A 466 20.38 -8.16 4.41
C ASP A 466 20.03 -7.42 5.73
N LEU A 467 20.53 -6.19 5.91
CA LEU A 467 20.16 -5.33 7.05
C LEU A 467 18.70 -4.91 7.01
N THR A 468 18.05 -4.93 5.86
CA THR A 468 16.65 -4.52 5.72
C THR A 468 15.90 -5.31 4.67
N ASP A 469 14.64 -5.61 4.96
CA ASP A 469 13.66 -6.02 3.97
C ASP A 469 12.85 -4.78 3.55
N ILE A 470 12.95 -4.38 2.31
CA ILE A 470 12.28 -3.17 1.82
C ILE A 470 10.75 -3.25 1.83
N ARG A 471 10.17 -4.45 1.97
CA ARG A 471 8.71 -4.68 2.09
C ARG A 471 8.25 -5.01 3.50
N GLY A 472 9.17 -5.38 4.37
CA GLY A 472 8.87 -5.74 5.75
C GLY A 472 8.81 -4.55 6.70
N GLY A 473 8.14 -4.71 7.83
CA GLY A 473 8.06 -3.70 8.91
C GLY A 473 9.34 -3.56 9.75
N GLY A 474 10.46 -4.14 9.31
CA GLY A 474 11.71 -4.25 10.08
C GLY A 474 11.71 -5.47 11.02
N GLY A 475 12.90 -5.79 11.56
CA GLY A 475 13.08 -6.91 12.45
C GLY A 475 13.27 -8.27 11.74
N ARG A 476 13.44 -9.33 12.54
CA ARG A 476 13.64 -10.70 12.04
C ARG A 476 12.30 -11.43 11.96
N PRO A 477 11.83 -11.83 10.75
CA PRO A 477 10.57 -12.56 10.64
C PRO A 477 10.56 -13.84 11.47
N VAL A 478 9.46 -14.09 12.17
CA VAL A 478 9.26 -15.32 12.95
C VAL A 478 8.77 -16.42 12.02
N GLN A 479 9.47 -17.54 12.01
CA GLN A 479 9.14 -18.72 11.21
C GLN A 479 8.03 -19.52 11.89
N ILE A 480 7.01 -19.93 11.14
CA ILE A 480 5.92 -20.79 11.62
C ILE A 480 6.25 -22.22 11.18
N VAL A 481 6.58 -23.06 12.14
CA VAL A 481 7.07 -24.43 11.90
C VAL A 481 6.10 -25.45 12.52
N GLU A 482 5.67 -26.42 11.72
CA GLU A 482 4.86 -27.54 12.19
C GLU A 482 5.70 -28.48 13.05
N ALA A 483 5.36 -28.61 14.35
CA ALA A 483 6.15 -29.31 15.33
C ALA A 483 6.36 -30.81 15.01
N ALA A 484 5.36 -31.48 14.42
CA ALA A 484 5.40 -32.91 14.11
C ALA A 484 6.33 -33.23 12.93
N THR A 485 6.48 -32.36 11.96
CA THR A 485 7.18 -32.63 10.69
C THR A 485 8.43 -31.78 10.48
N GLY A 486 8.59 -30.69 11.25
CA GLY A 486 9.62 -29.68 11.02
C GLY A 486 9.37 -28.83 9.75
N ARG A 487 8.20 -28.95 9.13
CA ARG A 487 7.87 -28.23 7.90
C ARG A 487 7.65 -26.74 8.18
N LEU A 488 8.32 -25.89 7.43
CA LEU A 488 8.07 -24.46 7.42
C LEU A 488 6.74 -24.18 6.71
N LEU A 489 5.76 -23.63 7.42
CA LEU A 489 4.47 -23.24 6.87
C LEU A 489 4.52 -21.83 6.27
N GLY A 490 5.24 -20.91 6.92
CA GLY A 490 5.33 -19.51 6.50
C GLY A 490 6.08 -18.67 7.51
N THR A 491 5.98 -17.36 7.36
CA THR A 491 6.57 -16.38 8.28
C THR A 491 5.55 -15.35 8.71
N VAL A 492 5.75 -14.76 9.87
CA VAL A 492 5.01 -13.59 10.36
C VAL A 492 6.02 -12.52 10.76
N ASP A 493 5.70 -11.25 10.51
CA ASP A 493 6.57 -10.14 10.90
C ASP A 493 6.76 -10.12 12.42
N GLU A 494 7.97 -9.79 12.86
CA GLU A 494 8.29 -9.71 14.29
C GLU A 494 7.30 -8.80 15.04
N SER A 495 6.88 -7.70 14.40
CA SER A 495 5.90 -6.76 14.96
C SER A 495 4.54 -7.40 15.26
N ALA A 496 4.11 -8.35 14.46
CA ALA A 496 2.83 -9.04 14.60
C ALA A 496 2.91 -10.38 15.36
N ALA A 497 4.12 -10.87 15.65
CA ALA A 497 4.29 -12.22 16.23
C ALA A 497 3.61 -12.36 17.59
N HIS A 498 3.73 -11.37 18.48
CA HIS A 498 3.11 -11.41 19.81
C HIS A 498 1.58 -11.46 19.79
N THR A 499 0.96 -10.91 18.77
CA THR A 499 -0.50 -10.91 18.61
C THR A 499 -1.03 -12.06 17.78
N ALA A 500 -0.24 -12.57 16.81
CA ALA A 500 -0.70 -13.55 15.84
C ALA A 500 -0.29 -14.99 16.12
N VAL A 501 0.87 -15.20 16.78
CA VAL A 501 1.46 -16.54 17.00
C VAL A 501 2.00 -16.72 18.41
N HIS A 502 1.39 -16.05 19.42
CA HIS A 502 1.68 -16.28 20.84
C HIS A 502 1.29 -17.70 21.26
N ASP A 503 1.79 -18.16 22.40
CA ASP A 503 1.41 -19.46 22.98
C ASP A 503 -0.10 -19.58 23.12
N GLY A 504 -0.68 -20.65 22.58
CA GLY A 504 -2.12 -20.90 22.57
C GLY A 504 -2.91 -20.15 21.47
N ALA A 505 -2.26 -19.38 20.61
CA ALA A 505 -2.94 -18.73 19.49
C ALA A 505 -3.47 -19.74 18.46
N VAL A 506 -4.60 -19.43 17.86
CA VAL A 506 -5.17 -20.18 16.73
C VAL A 506 -4.74 -19.50 15.44
N HIS A 507 -3.86 -20.18 14.69
CA HIS A 507 -3.33 -19.70 13.42
C HIS A 507 -3.99 -20.41 12.23
N LEU A 508 -4.40 -19.64 11.22
CA LEU A 508 -5.00 -20.17 9.99
C LEU A 508 -3.99 -20.10 8.84
N HIS A 509 -3.68 -21.25 8.23
CA HIS A 509 -2.78 -21.33 7.09
C HIS A 509 -3.35 -22.22 5.99
N GLN A 510 -3.56 -21.67 4.77
CA GLN A 510 -4.10 -22.38 3.60
C GLN A 510 -5.38 -23.19 3.91
N GLY A 511 -6.33 -22.59 4.62
CA GLY A 511 -7.59 -23.23 5.00
C GLY A 511 -7.49 -24.25 6.15
N ARG A 512 -6.29 -24.57 6.64
CA ARG A 512 -6.07 -25.42 7.80
C ARG A 512 -5.82 -24.59 9.05
N THR A 513 -6.32 -25.08 10.16
CA THR A 513 -6.18 -24.44 11.47
C THR A 513 -5.07 -25.11 12.27
N TYR A 514 -4.25 -24.29 12.92
CA TYR A 514 -3.12 -24.71 13.75
C TYR A 514 -3.22 -24.06 15.12
N LEU A 515 -2.85 -24.79 16.16
CA LEU A 515 -2.67 -24.25 17.50
C LEU A 515 -1.18 -23.98 17.73
N VAL A 516 -0.82 -22.76 18.13
CA VAL A 516 0.54 -22.40 18.50
C VAL A 516 0.87 -23.05 19.86
N ARG A 517 1.88 -23.88 19.89
CA ARG A 517 2.35 -24.56 21.10
C ARG A 517 3.36 -23.73 21.86
N ARG A 518 4.24 -23.07 21.13
CA ARG A 518 5.30 -22.23 21.69
C ARG A 518 5.75 -21.17 20.69
N LEU A 519 5.91 -19.95 21.18
CA LEU A 519 6.61 -18.87 20.50
C LEU A 519 8.00 -18.73 21.13
N ASP A 520 9.04 -19.03 20.35
CA ASP A 520 10.43 -18.83 20.73
C ASP A 520 10.94 -17.54 20.08
N LEU A 521 11.12 -16.51 20.91
CA LEU A 521 11.55 -15.19 20.45
C LEU A 521 13.05 -15.12 20.17
N GLU A 522 13.87 -15.94 20.86
CA GLU A 522 15.32 -15.98 20.66
C GLU A 522 15.67 -16.57 19.30
N ASP A 523 15.04 -17.68 18.96
CA ASP A 523 15.23 -18.37 17.68
C ASP A 523 14.35 -17.79 16.57
N SER A 524 13.41 -16.90 16.89
CA SER A 524 12.39 -16.37 15.96
C SER A 524 11.56 -17.48 15.30
N VAL A 525 11.04 -18.43 16.12
CA VAL A 525 10.26 -19.57 15.65
C VAL A 525 8.97 -19.71 16.46
N ALA A 526 7.84 -19.90 15.79
CA ALA A 526 6.58 -20.34 16.37
C ALA A 526 6.32 -21.80 15.99
N LEU A 527 6.30 -22.68 16.99
CA LEU A 527 5.96 -24.09 16.81
C LEU A 527 4.45 -24.29 16.84
N VAL A 528 3.90 -24.86 15.79
CA VAL A 528 2.46 -25.08 15.63
C VAL A 528 2.11 -26.53 15.42
N GLU A 529 0.89 -26.91 15.78
CA GLU A 529 0.32 -28.23 15.60
C GLU A 529 -1.03 -28.12 14.89
N GLU A 530 -1.29 -28.95 13.89
CA GLU A 530 -2.58 -28.99 13.21
C GLU A 530 -3.69 -29.38 14.21
N ALA A 531 -4.70 -28.54 14.33
CA ALA A 531 -5.80 -28.72 15.26
C ALA A 531 -7.04 -27.98 14.73
N SER A 532 -8.22 -28.42 15.17
CA SER A 532 -9.50 -27.77 14.83
C SER A 532 -10.24 -27.34 16.10
N PRO A 533 -9.72 -26.36 16.85
CA PRO A 533 -10.40 -25.90 18.05
C PRO A 533 -11.74 -25.24 17.69
N PRO A 534 -12.79 -25.37 18.54
CA PRO A 534 -14.08 -24.78 18.31
C PRO A 534 -14.11 -23.25 18.61
N PHE A 535 -12.94 -22.63 18.71
CA PHE A 535 -12.77 -21.22 19.06
C PHE A 535 -11.67 -20.58 18.23
N SER A 536 -11.73 -19.27 18.11
CA SER A 536 -10.64 -18.39 17.68
C SER A 536 -10.00 -17.69 18.88
N THR A 537 -8.82 -17.11 18.69
CA THR A 537 -8.12 -16.33 19.70
C THR A 537 -7.96 -14.89 19.29
N THR A 538 -8.03 -13.98 20.28
CA THR A 538 -7.80 -12.54 20.09
C THR A 538 -6.89 -12.07 21.22
N ALA A 539 -5.69 -11.60 20.87
CA ALA A 539 -4.75 -11.05 21.84
C ALA A 539 -5.31 -9.76 22.49
N ARG A 540 -4.96 -9.55 23.77
CA ARG A 540 -5.17 -8.31 24.50
C ARG A 540 -3.85 -7.71 24.89
N ASP A 541 -3.69 -6.44 24.61
CA ASP A 541 -2.48 -5.71 24.88
C ASP A 541 -2.74 -4.44 25.70
N THR A 542 -1.70 -3.96 26.32
CA THR A 542 -1.65 -2.66 26.98
C THR A 542 -0.66 -1.79 26.23
N THR A 543 -1.04 -0.54 25.99
CA THR A 543 -0.18 0.42 25.29
C THR A 543 0.03 1.65 26.15
N ALA A 544 1.29 2.04 26.33
CA ALA A 544 1.72 3.28 26.95
C ALA A 544 2.48 4.12 25.93
N ILE A 545 2.39 5.43 26.02
CA ILE A 545 3.10 6.35 25.13
C ILE A 545 3.79 7.43 25.97
N SER A 546 4.99 7.86 25.54
CA SER A 546 5.73 8.97 26.15
C SER A 546 6.20 9.91 25.04
N VAL A 547 6.11 11.20 25.27
CA VAL A 547 6.59 12.23 24.35
C VAL A 547 8.11 12.36 24.51
N LEU A 548 8.85 12.10 23.43
CA LEU A 548 10.31 12.30 23.42
C LEU A 548 10.67 13.73 23.04
N GLU A 549 9.98 14.27 22.03
CA GLU A 549 10.22 15.61 21.51
C GLU A 549 8.97 16.15 20.82
N THR A 550 8.62 17.41 21.11
CA THR A 550 7.60 18.16 20.37
C THR A 550 8.30 19.05 19.34
N GLU A 551 8.17 18.70 18.06
CA GLU A 551 8.82 19.41 16.95
C GLU A 551 7.99 20.60 16.47
N THR A 552 6.68 20.44 16.45
CA THR A 552 5.76 21.49 16.02
C THR A 552 4.52 21.50 16.92
N GLU A 553 4.11 22.70 17.27
CA GLU A 553 2.94 22.94 18.11
C GLU A 553 2.15 24.12 17.57
N ILE A 554 0.84 23.98 17.46
CA ILE A 554 -0.08 25.07 17.10
C ILE A 554 -1.20 25.18 18.12
N PRO A 555 -1.61 26.40 18.49
CA PRO A 555 -2.72 26.60 19.41
C PRO A 555 -4.05 26.27 18.77
N TRP A 556 -4.92 25.59 19.52
CA TRP A 556 -6.31 25.34 19.19
C TRP A 556 -7.22 25.89 20.31
N GLY A 557 -7.35 27.23 20.37
CA GLY A 557 -7.84 27.96 21.51
C GLY A 557 -6.88 27.78 22.68
N ASP A 558 -7.38 27.31 23.82
CA ASP A 558 -6.58 27.00 25.01
C ASP A 558 -5.91 25.61 24.94
N ALA A 559 -6.33 24.78 23.99
CA ALA A 559 -5.70 23.48 23.70
C ALA A 559 -4.56 23.61 22.70
N ARG A 560 -3.87 22.50 22.47
CA ARG A 560 -2.73 22.42 21.56
C ARG A 560 -2.87 21.23 20.64
N LEU A 561 -2.54 21.43 19.38
CA LEU A 561 -2.26 20.37 18.41
C LEU A 561 -0.75 20.30 18.24
N CYS A 562 -0.19 19.12 18.45
CA CYS A 562 1.26 18.90 18.44
C CYS A 562 1.64 17.81 17.46
N TYR A 563 2.88 17.87 16.97
CA TYR A 563 3.54 16.84 16.18
C TYR A 563 4.97 16.66 16.69
N GLY A 564 5.44 15.41 16.73
CA GLY A 564 6.80 15.11 17.15
C GLY A 564 7.09 13.64 17.31
N SER A 565 8.19 13.34 18.00
CA SER A 565 8.64 11.99 18.27
C SER A 565 8.13 11.46 19.61
N VAL A 566 7.72 10.19 19.58
CA VAL A 566 7.17 9.48 20.73
C VAL A 566 7.81 8.09 20.89
N GLU A 567 7.74 7.57 22.12
CA GLU A 567 8.07 6.17 22.42
C GLU A 567 6.78 5.47 22.86
N VAL A 568 6.39 4.47 22.09
CA VAL A 568 5.20 3.65 22.35
C VAL A 568 5.65 2.30 22.88
N THR A 569 5.19 1.93 24.06
CA THR A 569 5.43 0.61 24.66
C THR A 569 4.15 -0.20 24.62
N ASN A 570 4.18 -1.33 23.93
CA ASN A 570 3.07 -2.26 23.81
C ASN A 570 3.44 -3.60 24.42
N GLN A 571 2.54 -4.21 25.21
CA GLN A 571 2.72 -5.52 25.77
C GLN A 571 1.45 -6.33 25.64
N VAL A 572 1.55 -7.50 25.00
CA VAL A 572 0.46 -8.48 24.96
C VAL A 572 0.44 -9.23 26.29
N VAL A 573 -0.64 -9.04 27.06
CA VAL A 573 -0.74 -9.53 28.44
C VAL A 573 -1.66 -10.74 28.60
N SER A 574 -2.58 -10.92 27.65
CA SER A 574 -3.53 -12.04 27.67
C SER A 574 -4.13 -12.28 26.27
N TYR A 575 -4.93 -13.33 26.14
CA TYR A 575 -5.77 -13.52 24.97
C TYR A 575 -7.15 -14.08 25.36
N LEU A 576 -8.15 -13.68 24.58
CA LEU A 576 -9.51 -14.18 24.69
C LEU A 576 -9.72 -15.36 23.74
N ARG A 577 -10.40 -16.40 24.20
CA ARG A 577 -10.94 -17.47 23.37
C ARG A 577 -12.39 -17.12 23.03
N ARG A 578 -12.70 -17.07 21.73
CA ARG A 578 -14.02 -16.68 21.23
C ARG A 578 -14.62 -17.81 20.40
N LYS A 579 -15.89 -18.11 20.63
CA LYS A 579 -16.65 -19.11 19.86
C LYS A 579 -16.73 -18.71 18.38
N LEU A 580 -16.47 -19.64 17.46
CA LEU A 580 -16.32 -19.33 16.03
C LEU A 580 -17.55 -18.67 15.39
N ILE A 581 -18.76 -19.08 15.78
CA ILE A 581 -19.99 -18.61 15.14
C ILE A 581 -20.54 -17.36 15.83
N THR A 582 -20.61 -17.37 17.15
CA THR A 582 -21.26 -16.32 17.94
C THR A 582 -20.32 -15.20 18.39
N GLY A 583 -19.00 -15.43 18.35
CA GLY A 583 -18.00 -14.50 18.90
C GLY A 583 -18.00 -14.41 20.44
N GLU A 584 -18.83 -15.21 21.12
CA GLU A 584 -18.96 -15.26 22.59
C GLU A 584 -17.60 -15.56 23.22
N VAL A 585 -17.24 -14.83 24.28
CA VAL A 585 -16.01 -15.04 25.02
C VAL A 585 -16.14 -16.28 25.89
N LEU A 586 -15.35 -17.29 25.60
CA LEU A 586 -15.30 -18.57 26.32
C LEU A 586 -14.38 -18.51 27.55
N GLY A 587 -13.44 -17.57 27.56
CA GLY A 587 -12.47 -17.38 28.64
C GLY A 587 -11.26 -16.57 28.21
N GLU A 588 -10.47 -16.18 29.19
CA GLU A 588 -9.23 -15.44 29.04
C GLU A 588 -8.04 -16.24 29.58
N ALA A 589 -6.91 -16.18 28.90
CA ALA A 589 -5.66 -16.79 29.37
C ALA A 589 -4.56 -15.72 29.39
N LYS A 590 -3.80 -15.66 30.48
CA LYS A 590 -2.65 -14.74 30.64
C LYS A 590 -1.49 -15.16 29.78
N LEU A 591 -0.73 -14.16 29.32
CA LEU A 591 0.54 -14.32 28.60
C LEU A 591 1.63 -13.57 29.35
N ASP A 592 2.85 -14.12 29.30
CA ASP A 592 4.05 -13.47 29.84
C ASP A 592 5.01 -13.17 28.68
N LEU A 593 4.60 -12.20 27.86
CA LEU A 593 5.41 -11.72 26.73
C LEU A 593 6.13 -10.44 27.12
N PRO A 594 7.38 -10.23 26.65
CA PRO A 594 8.11 -9.00 26.93
C PRO A 594 7.41 -7.78 26.31
N PRO A 595 7.51 -6.58 26.93
CA PRO A 595 7.07 -5.36 26.30
C PRO A 595 7.91 -5.07 25.05
N ARG A 596 7.28 -4.42 24.09
CA ARG A 596 7.93 -3.98 22.85
C ARG A 596 7.86 -2.46 22.78
N THR A 597 9.00 -1.86 22.45
CA THR A 597 9.13 -0.41 22.35
C THR A 597 9.27 0.00 20.89
N LEU A 598 8.48 0.98 20.49
CA LEU A 598 8.49 1.58 19.16
C LEU A 598 8.77 3.07 19.30
N ARG A 599 9.89 3.54 18.76
CA ARG A 599 10.16 4.98 18.59
C ARG A 599 9.64 5.41 17.23
N THR A 600 8.67 6.34 17.23
CA THR A 600 7.95 6.71 16.03
C THR A 600 7.52 8.18 16.05
N ARG A 601 6.72 8.58 15.06
CA ARG A 601 6.11 9.89 14.93
C ARG A 601 4.64 9.84 15.34
N ALA A 602 4.18 10.90 16.00
CA ALA A 602 2.78 11.05 16.38
C ALA A 602 2.28 12.49 16.17
N VAL A 603 1.00 12.57 15.91
CA VAL A 603 0.20 13.77 16.09
C VAL A 603 -0.66 13.57 17.34
N TRP A 604 -0.77 14.61 18.16
CA TRP A 604 -1.66 14.55 19.34
C TRP A 604 -2.30 15.90 19.61
N TRP A 605 -3.46 15.83 20.22
CA TRP A 605 -4.14 17.03 20.71
C TRP A 605 -4.50 16.88 22.19
N THR A 606 -4.42 18.01 22.89
CA THR A 606 -4.79 18.12 24.30
C THR A 606 -6.19 18.76 24.43
N VAL A 607 -6.78 18.66 25.60
CA VAL A 607 -8.05 19.31 25.95
C VAL A 607 -7.91 19.94 27.32
N THR A 608 -8.37 21.19 27.50
CA THR A 608 -8.33 21.88 28.78
C THR A 608 -9.61 21.67 29.58
N GLU A 609 -9.57 21.97 30.90
CA GLU A 609 -10.76 21.90 31.76
C GLU A 609 -11.88 22.81 31.26
N ASP A 610 -11.58 24.04 30.84
CA ASP A 610 -12.55 24.98 30.29
C ASP A 610 -13.22 24.46 29.01
N GLN A 611 -12.48 23.70 28.21
CA GLN A 611 -13.04 23.05 27.03
C GLN A 611 -13.92 21.86 27.40
N LEU A 612 -13.56 21.08 28.42
CA LEU A 612 -14.37 19.99 28.95
C LEU A 612 -15.69 20.50 29.54
N ASP A 613 -15.63 21.56 30.33
CA ASP A 613 -16.79 22.20 30.90
C ASP A 613 -17.71 22.76 29.81
N GLY A 614 -17.14 23.50 28.86
CA GLY A 614 -17.88 24.01 27.70
C GLY A 614 -18.50 22.92 26.83
N ALA A 615 -17.90 21.74 26.78
CA ALA A 615 -18.43 20.52 26.11
C ALA A 615 -19.38 19.72 27.02
N ARG A 616 -19.51 20.07 28.28
CA ARG A 616 -20.29 19.33 29.31
C ARG A 616 -19.82 17.86 29.43
N ILE A 617 -18.50 17.67 29.51
CA ILE A 617 -17.85 16.38 29.71
C ILE A 617 -17.48 16.21 31.17
N SER A 618 -18.19 15.33 31.87
CA SER A 618 -17.85 15.01 33.23
C SER A 618 -16.72 13.99 33.34
N PRO A 619 -16.03 13.88 34.50
CA PRO A 619 -14.92 12.93 34.67
C PRO A 619 -15.32 11.47 34.36
N GLU A 620 -16.59 11.07 34.63
CA GLU A 620 -17.07 9.71 34.42
C GLU A 620 -17.13 9.33 32.91
N ILE A 621 -17.41 10.30 32.05
CA ILE A 621 -17.52 10.05 30.59
C ILE A 621 -16.29 10.46 29.83
N LEU A 622 -15.33 11.16 30.46
CA LEU A 622 -14.14 11.69 29.81
C LEU A 622 -13.33 10.59 29.09
N GLY A 623 -12.99 9.53 29.79
CA GLY A 623 -12.22 8.42 29.20
C GLY A 623 -12.92 7.82 28.00
N GLY A 624 -14.23 7.58 28.09
CA GLY A 624 -15.01 7.05 26.99
C GLY A 624 -15.17 8.02 25.81
N ALA A 625 -15.21 9.34 26.06
CA ALA A 625 -15.31 10.35 25.02
C ALA A 625 -14.00 10.48 24.22
N LEU A 626 -12.84 10.50 24.91
CA LEU A 626 -11.52 10.51 24.28
C LEU A 626 -11.28 9.24 23.45
N HIS A 627 -11.58 8.08 24.01
CA HIS A 627 -11.39 6.78 23.37
C HIS A 627 -12.27 6.61 22.11
N ALA A 628 -13.52 7.07 22.18
CA ALA A 628 -14.40 7.06 21.00
C ALA A 628 -13.91 8.04 19.91
N ALA A 629 -13.39 9.21 20.29
CA ALA A 629 -12.81 10.16 19.36
C ALA A 629 -11.53 9.60 18.72
N GLU A 630 -10.67 8.93 19.48
CA GLU A 630 -9.47 8.25 19.00
C GLU A 630 -9.81 7.20 17.94
N HIS A 631 -10.70 6.25 18.25
CA HIS A 631 -11.09 5.17 17.34
C HIS A 631 -11.61 5.69 16.00
N ALA A 632 -12.52 6.66 16.04
CA ALA A 632 -13.08 7.24 14.84
C ALA A 632 -12.04 8.04 14.05
N SER A 633 -11.13 8.74 14.73
CA SER A 633 -10.03 9.47 14.09
C SER A 633 -9.10 8.54 13.31
N ILE A 634 -8.69 7.43 13.92
CA ILE A 634 -7.92 6.38 13.25
C ILE A 634 -8.70 5.81 12.06
N GLY A 635 -10.02 5.59 12.23
CA GLY A 635 -10.89 5.07 11.18
C GLY A 635 -10.93 5.98 9.94
N LEU A 636 -10.94 7.29 10.12
CA LEU A 636 -11.07 8.29 9.04
C LEU A 636 -9.73 8.78 8.49
N LEU A 637 -8.61 8.54 9.17
CA LEU A 637 -7.29 9.03 8.72
C LEU A 637 -6.89 8.56 7.31
N PRO A 638 -7.21 7.34 6.86
CA PRO A 638 -6.91 6.91 5.50
C PRO A 638 -7.49 7.81 4.38
N LEU A 639 -8.49 8.62 4.69
CA LEU A 639 -9.06 9.60 3.76
C LEU A 639 -8.13 10.82 3.52
N PHE A 640 -7.21 11.10 4.44
CA PHE A 640 -6.34 12.28 4.46
C PHE A 640 -4.87 11.92 4.24
N ALA A 641 -4.45 10.74 4.67
CA ALA A 641 -3.12 10.17 4.46
C ALA A 641 -3.26 8.81 3.77
N THR A 642 -2.36 8.49 2.85
CA THR A 642 -2.38 7.22 2.09
C THR A 642 -1.92 6.03 2.95
N CYS A 643 -2.53 5.84 4.10
CA CYS A 643 -2.25 4.75 5.04
C CYS A 643 -3.33 3.68 5.02
N ASP A 644 -2.98 2.48 5.46
CA ASP A 644 -3.96 1.51 5.91
C ASP A 644 -4.25 1.76 7.41
N ARG A 645 -5.44 1.40 7.86
CA ARG A 645 -5.79 1.43 9.29
C ARG A 645 -4.79 0.66 10.17
N TRP A 646 -4.09 -0.32 9.60
CA TRP A 646 -3.09 -1.12 10.29
C TRP A 646 -1.71 -0.45 10.37
N ASP A 647 -1.46 0.59 9.59
CA ASP A 647 -0.21 1.35 9.59
C ASP A 647 -0.14 2.40 10.71
N ILE A 648 -1.25 2.62 11.41
CA ILE A 648 -1.40 3.65 12.45
C ILE A 648 -1.96 3.05 13.73
N GLY A 649 -1.56 3.61 14.86
CA GLY A 649 -2.09 3.30 16.19
C GLY A 649 -2.57 4.54 16.90
N GLY A 650 -3.22 4.36 18.03
CA GLY A 650 -3.64 5.47 18.89
C GLY A 650 -3.64 5.09 20.36
N VAL A 651 -3.61 6.12 21.18
CA VAL A 651 -3.75 6.06 22.64
C VAL A 651 -4.49 7.29 23.11
N SER A 652 -5.47 7.11 23.94
CA SER A 652 -6.17 8.20 24.62
C SER A 652 -6.03 8.08 26.13
N VAL A 653 -5.67 9.18 26.79
CA VAL A 653 -5.38 9.20 28.23
C VAL A 653 -6.12 10.38 28.88
N PRO A 654 -6.93 10.16 29.91
CA PRO A 654 -7.64 11.24 30.61
C PRO A 654 -6.71 12.23 31.33
N LEU A 655 -5.51 11.81 31.71
CA LEU A 655 -4.47 12.64 32.26
C LEU A 655 -3.11 12.05 31.87
N HIS A 656 -2.48 12.62 30.85
CA HIS A 656 -1.20 12.13 30.38
C HIS A 656 -0.04 12.72 31.16
N PRO A 657 0.95 11.93 31.59
CA PRO A 657 2.02 12.41 32.48
C PRO A 657 2.90 13.51 31.86
N ASP A 658 3.13 13.48 30.55
CA ASP A 658 4.02 14.47 29.91
C ASP A 658 3.28 15.76 29.52
N THR A 659 1.99 15.68 29.17
CA THR A 659 1.19 16.87 28.80
C THR A 659 0.42 17.46 29.97
N LEU A 660 0.23 16.71 31.05
CA LEU A 660 -0.59 17.03 32.24
C LEU A 660 -2.05 17.39 31.90
N LEU A 661 -2.51 16.95 30.74
CA LEU A 661 -3.87 17.20 30.20
C LEU A 661 -4.47 15.91 29.62
N PRO A 662 -5.79 15.87 29.48
CA PRO A 662 -6.43 14.87 28.63
C PRO A 662 -5.89 14.94 27.21
N THR A 663 -5.38 13.82 26.72
CA THR A 663 -4.64 13.79 25.45
C THR A 663 -5.06 12.58 24.59
N VAL A 664 -5.19 12.82 23.30
CA VAL A 664 -5.36 11.77 22.30
C VAL A 664 -4.17 11.80 21.35
N PHE A 665 -3.50 10.67 21.23
CA PHE A 665 -2.39 10.44 20.31
C PHE A 665 -2.84 9.57 19.13
N VAL A 666 -2.34 9.90 17.93
CA VAL A 666 -2.37 9.03 16.76
C VAL A 666 -0.97 8.97 16.20
N TYR A 667 -0.41 7.76 16.08
CA TYR A 667 0.99 7.55 15.74
C TYR A 667 1.19 6.57 14.60
N ASP A 668 2.30 6.72 13.90
CA ASP A 668 2.70 5.80 12.82
C ASP A 668 3.14 4.45 13.43
N GLY A 669 2.63 3.34 12.92
CA GLY A 669 2.94 2.00 13.37
C GLY A 669 4.32 1.47 12.96
N HIS A 670 5.20 2.35 12.48
CA HIS A 670 6.50 1.99 11.93
C HIS A 670 7.64 2.74 12.63
N PRO A 671 8.81 2.11 12.79
CA PRO A 671 9.98 2.77 13.39
C PRO A 671 10.36 4.05 12.64
N GLY A 672 10.56 5.14 13.39
CA GLY A 672 10.90 6.46 12.84
C GLY A 672 9.76 7.18 12.12
N GLY A 673 8.58 6.54 11.99
CA GLY A 673 7.42 7.05 11.27
C GLY A 673 7.40 6.69 9.78
N ALA A 674 6.25 6.94 9.15
CA ALA A 674 6.02 6.74 7.73
C ALA A 674 5.48 8.01 7.03
N GLY A 675 5.37 9.12 7.80
CA GLY A 675 4.86 10.41 7.36
C GLY A 675 3.34 10.57 7.48
N PHE A 676 2.62 9.58 8.00
CA PHE A 676 1.16 9.65 8.13
C PHE A 676 0.75 10.61 9.26
N ALA A 677 1.44 10.57 10.40
CA ALA A 677 1.21 11.48 11.52
C ALA A 677 1.51 12.94 11.14
N GLU A 678 2.57 13.20 10.36
CA GLU A 678 2.87 14.53 9.82
C GLU A 678 1.73 15.04 8.92
N ARG A 679 1.26 14.17 8.01
CA ARG A 679 0.14 14.50 7.14
C ARG A 679 -1.14 14.75 7.93
N ALA A 680 -1.41 13.97 8.98
CA ALA A 680 -2.54 14.16 9.87
C ALA A 680 -2.46 15.51 10.59
N PHE A 681 -1.28 15.93 11.05
CA PHE A 681 -1.04 17.23 11.65
C PHE A 681 -1.42 18.37 10.68
N HIS A 682 -0.92 18.35 9.44
CA HIS A 682 -1.20 19.38 8.44
C HIS A 682 -2.67 19.40 7.97
N THR A 683 -3.40 18.31 8.10
CA THR A 683 -4.80 18.20 7.69
C THR A 683 -5.77 18.08 8.87
N ALA A 684 -5.30 18.32 10.10
CA ALA A 684 -6.00 18.00 11.33
C ALA A 684 -7.42 18.56 11.42
N ARG A 685 -7.62 19.82 10.99
CA ARG A 685 -8.97 20.43 11.02
C ARG A 685 -9.96 19.68 10.14
N ALA A 686 -9.58 19.38 8.90
CA ALA A 686 -10.43 18.66 7.96
C ALA A 686 -10.67 17.22 8.42
N TRP A 687 -9.63 16.56 8.91
CA TRP A 687 -9.67 15.20 9.44
C TRP A 687 -10.59 15.08 10.65
N LEU A 688 -10.42 15.90 11.69
CA LEU A 688 -11.24 15.84 12.89
C LEU A 688 -12.68 16.34 12.65
N THR A 689 -12.89 17.24 11.67
CA THR A 689 -14.25 17.60 11.22
C THR A 689 -14.95 16.39 10.62
N ALA A 690 -14.35 15.70 9.68
CA ALA A 690 -14.90 14.47 9.10
C ALA A 690 -15.15 13.38 10.18
N THR A 691 -14.23 13.27 11.15
CA THR A 691 -14.37 12.34 12.28
C THR A 691 -15.61 12.66 13.12
N ARG A 692 -15.80 13.93 13.50
CA ARG A 692 -17.00 14.38 14.24
C ARG A 692 -18.27 14.09 13.46
N ASP A 693 -18.28 14.43 12.18
CA ASP A 693 -19.45 14.30 11.31
C ASP A 693 -19.83 12.84 11.10
N ALA A 694 -18.85 11.95 10.92
CA ALA A 694 -19.08 10.51 10.83
C ALA A 694 -19.71 9.93 12.11
N ILE A 695 -19.22 10.34 13.30
CA ILE A 695 -19.82 9.90 14.58
C ILE A 695 -21.24 10.44 14.73
N ALA A 696 -21.45 11.72 14.40
CA ALA A 696 -22.73 12.41 14.57
C ALA A 696 -23.82 11.87 13.62
N ALA A 697 -23.46 11.56 12.39
CA ALA A 697 -24.38 11.08 11.35
C ALA A 697 -24.86 9.64 11.60
N CYS A 698 -24.14 8.83 12.36
CA CYS A 698 -24.52 7.46 12.63
C CYS A 698 -25.76 7.40 13.53
N GLU A 699 -26.77 6.65 13.14
CA GLU A 699 -28.06 6.56 13.86
C GLU A 699 -28.02 5.70 15.14
N CYS A 700 -26.96 4.95 15.40
CA CYS A 700 -26.83 4.14 16.59
C CYS A 700 -26.83 4.99 17.88
N GLU A 701 -27.36 4.48 18.99
CA GLU A 701 -27.46 5.24 20.26
C GLU A 701 -26.12 5.30 21.02
N ALA A 702 -25.44 4.14 21.18
CA ALA A 702 -24.31 3.99 22.10
C ALA A 702 -22.97 3.82 21.41
N GLY A 703 -22.97 3.59 20.11
CA GLY A 703 -21.78 3.29 19.30
C GLY A 703 -21.88 1.93 18.61
N CYS A 704 -21.32 1.84 17.42
CA CYS A 704 -21.28 0.63 16.60
C CYS A 704 -20.00 0.59 15.76
N PRO A 705 -19.72 -0.51 15.03
CA PRO A 705 -18.57 -0.61 14.15
C PRO A 705 -18.51 0.49 13.07
N SER A 706 -19.67 0.98 12.60
CA SER A 706 -19.75 2.08 11.62
C SER A 706 -19.33 3.46 12.15
N CYS A 707 -19.09 3.63 13.46
CA CYS A 707 -18.75 4.95 14.01
C CYS A 707 -17.57 4.93 14.98
N ILE A 708 -17.68 4.30 16.17
CA ILE A 708 -16.69 4.43 17.24
C ILE A 708 -16.08 3.10 17.72
N GLN A 709 -16.65 1.95 17.35
CA GLN A 709 -16.04 0.67 17.72
C GLN A 709 -14.88 0.32 16.80
N SER A 710 -13.78 -0.17 17.38
CA SER A 710 -12.59 -0.58 16.64
C SER A 710 -12.32 -2.07 16.81
N PRO A 711 -12.08 -2.83 15.73
CA PRO A 711 -11.67 -4.23 15.84
C PRO A 711 -10.24 -4.40 16.39
N LYS A 712 -9.47 -3.29 16.47
CA LYS A 712 -8.10 -3.25 17.01
C LYS A 712 -8.04 -2.92 18.51
N CYS A 713 -9.17 -2.62 19.14
CA CYS A 713 -9.18 -2.15 20.51
C CYS A 713 -8.74 -3.26 21.48
N GLY A 714 -7.59 -3.07 22.13
CA GLY A 714 -7.07 -3.97 23.18
C GLY A 714 -7.96 -4.03 24.42
N ASN A 715 -8.76 -2.97 24.68
CA ASN A 715 -9.67 -2.87 25.81
C ASN A 715 -11.09 -3.40 25.51
N GLY A 716 -11.32 -4.02 24.33
CA GLY A 716 -12.64 -4.56 23.97
C GLY A 716 -13.73 -3.48 23.84
N ASN A 717 -13.37 -2.33 23.31
CA ASN A 717 -14.28 -1.19 23.10
C ASN A 717 -14.95 -0.67 24.39
N ASP A 718 -14.21 -0.65 25.51
CA ASP A 718 -14.71 -0.23 26.81
C ASP A 718 -13.69 0.62 27.59
N PRO A 719 -14.06 1.81 28.12
CA PRO A 719 -15.33 2.50 27.88
C PRO A 719 -15.36 3.23 26.54
N LEU A 720 -16.54 3.38 25.94
CA LEU A 720 -16.79 4.27 24.80
C LEU A 720 -18.00 5.17 25.09
N HIS A 721 -17.92 6.46 24.70
CA HIS A 721 -19.03 7.39 24.90
C HIS A 721 -19.28 8.26 23.66
N LYS A 722 -20.17 7.82 22.76
CA LYS A 722 -20.46 8.43 21.46
C LYS A 722 -20.81 9.92 21.54
N ARG A 723 -21.83 10.29 22.36
CA ARG A 723 -22.26 11.69 22.49
C ARG A 723 -21.18 12.59 23.08
N GLY A 724 -20.35 12.05 23.98
CA GLY A 724 -19.19 12.74 24.54
C GLY A 724 -18.16 13.06 23.46
N ALA A 725 -17.81 12.10 22.61
CA ALA A 725 -16.86 12.30 21.52
C ALA A 725 -17.32 13.41 20.55
N VAL A 726 -18.60 13.42 20.14
CA VAL A 726 -19.13 14.48 19.27
C VAL A 726 -19.02 15.87 19.94
N ARG A 727 -19.41 16.00 21.21
CA ARG A 727 -19.32 17.26 21.95
C ARG A 727 -17.89 17.74 22.12
N LEU A 728 -16.98 16.81 22.44
CA LEU A 728 -15.55 17.07 22.59
C LEU A 728 -14.95 17.61 21.29
N LEU A 729 -15.13 16.89 20.19
CA LEU A 729 -14.62 17.28 18.87
C LEU A 729 -15.25 18.58 18.38
N THR A 730 -16.55 18.80 18.64
CA THR A 730 -17.22 20.06 18.29
C THR A 730 -16.59 21.24 19.02
N ARG A 731 -16.34 21.11 20.31
CA ARG A 731 -15.71 22.16 21.13
C ARG A 731 -14.27 22.43 20.68
N LEU A 732 -13.49 21.39 20.46
CA LEU A 732 -12.11 21.48 19.99
C LEU A 732 -12.02 22.21 18.63
N LEU A 733 -12.87 21.81 17.66
CA LEU A 733 -12.92 22.40 16.32
C LEU A 733 -13.43 23.85 16.31
N SER A 734 -14.32 24.22 17.24
CA SER A 734 -14.80 25.60 17.35
C SER A 734 -13.72 26.56 17.85
N ALA A 735 -12.71 26.05 18.52
CA ALA A 735 -11.57 26.81 19.03
C ALA A 735 -10.35 26.81 18.08
N ALA A 736 -10.37 25.93 17.06
CA ALA A 736 -9.32 25.89 16.03
C ALA A 736 -9.51 27.09 15.08
N THR A 737 -8.61 28.06 15.12
CA THR A 737 -8.59 29.25 14.25
C THR A 737 -7.88 28.97 12.93
#